data_edbce6a572377579c903372cc18aa2fc
#
_entry.id   edbce6a572377579c903372cc18aa2fc
#
_cell.length_a   1.000
_cell.length_b   1.000
_cell.length_c   1.000
_cell.angle_alpha   90.00
_cell.angle_beta   90.00
_cell.angle_gamma   90.00
#
_symmetry.space_group_name_H-M   'P 1'
#
loop_
_entity.id
_entity.type
_entity.pdbx_description
1 polymer ?
#
loop_
_entity_poly.entity_id
_entity_poly.type
_entity_poly.pdbx_seq_one_letter_code
_entity_poly.pdbx_strand_id
1 'polypeptide(L)'
;MPLKLLSRTFALALIASPWPVFACSGQLHIEIEHSGVYALDYAAIVAAQPTLTDCKAADLVLTGAGKEIPLRIAGDAEAFGPGSRIEWIGRQLHGPESWYDPFSINNVYLLGASPGTHARMTDASAAGGTRGALERELHIEEENQFIRLDQQQQKPGEESDVWQWAKLTQIDPTPFSTTFDLPDLASRGDVALAVNFRGLSELTPNAKYKGDRPTDHAVEVRINGKLVSTLGWSGRDEIKREIKVPASILKARANSLVLTVPKRKLPWDEKSDAIDVVMFNWLEARYPIAGDLDAGALPFKLAGDAAPELSFHGKDTPVLYGSDGKRRIGTSIGAGRYRFAAADAGVEMFPALDNQLAKPVSTRAVAVHDWQKDAAGYDYLIVSHPSLIDAIKPLAEFHEKRGLKVAVLDVDEVYDQFNFGVSHPRAIRNLVDRAWHDWPTKPRFLLLVGDSSYDIRHDTYNDLNYAKWTNQELLYPNHFGAIGGTPYKNQPKKLADRNLIPTWQYPSPEGQSASDNWFGSVDGDDWHPVVAVGRFPVVTPDEVKAIVAKTIDYISKPQLGAWRRDVMFITDEIDAFKQASNQIATALGQEGFVADKVYASPKESDNLAHQNAIRQGIDDGRLIVHFIGHGGRYIWRTGPPDLRKNHDLFTLDDVGSLKNASRLPMVLSMTCYSAPFDNPAEDSIGERFLREPDKGAIAVFAASWRNAPSPAFSKSIIDELLKPGATIGEAIVRAKKKSADRTLVEMYNLLGDPAVVLERPRDDARVVRDGDRWDPGVIVDLERSRFSGNIAVDWLDAKGNKLGSNALVTQEARFRLPVPSFANGTATEVRVYAASPATGRDAIGGTSLVPPKPKSWTAALMDRWRDLTRPPYKPPPRTADTITQRGFDDPTPERSVAGAKPASGSAAAANGSN
;
A
#
# COMPACT_ATOMS: atom_id res chain seq x y z
N MET A 1 38.86 -68.49 -22.57
CA MET A 1 38.52 -68.59 -21.14
C MET A 1 38.03 -67.26 -20.63
N PRO A 2 36.76 -67.18 -20.28
CA PRO A 2 36.20 -65.89 -19.79
C PRO A 2 36.10 -65.89 -18.27
N LEU A 3 36.55 -64.77 -17.64
CA LEU A 3 36.36 -64.46 -16.24
C LEU A 3 34.93 -63.98 -15.99
N LYS A 4 34.23 -64.60 -15.07
CA LYS A 4 32.90 -64.16 -14.57
C LYS A 4 33.07 -63.05 -13.56
N LEU A 5 32.50 -61.84 -13.84
CA LEU A 5 32.28 -60.80 -12.84
C LEU A 5 30.99 -61.11 -12.07
N LEU A 6 31.13 -61.28 -10.76
CA LEU A 6 30.01 -61.32 -9.81
C LEU A 6 29.59 -59.89 -9.46
N SER A 7 28.40 -59.53 -9.84
CA SER A 7 27.75 -58.26 -9.35
C SER A 7 27.17 -58.51 -7.95
N ARG A 8 27.71 -57.87 -6.94
CA ARG A 8 27.09 -57.71 -5.62
C ARG A 8 26.28 -56.43 -5.58
N THR A 9 24.97 -56.59 -5.62
CA THR A 9 24.02 -55.50 -5.35
C THR A 9 24.00 -55.26 -3.85
N PHE A 10 24.56 -54.13 -3.41
CA PHE A 10 24.36 -53.62 -2.06
C PHE A 10 23.05 -52.84 -2.05
N ALA A 11 22.02 -53.39 -1.44
CA ALA A 11 20.82 -52.67 -1.07
C ALA A 11 21.17 -51.77 0.15
N LEU A 12 21.35 -50.47 -0.08
CA LEU A 12 21.37 -49.49 1.01
C LEU A 12 19.93 -49.36 1.52
N ALA A 13 19.63 -49.99 2.63
CA ALA A 13 18.47 -49.64 3.44
C ALA A 13 18.75 -48.28 4.07
N LEU A 14 18.15 -47.22 3.54
CA LEU A 14 18.04 -45.94 4.23
C LEU A 14 17.17 -46.17 5.48
N ILE A 15 17.81 -46.41 6.61
CA ILE A 15 17.18 -46.26 7.91
C ILE A 15 17.05 -44.75 8.10
N ALA A 16 15.87 -44.20 7.80
CA ALA A 16 15.47 -42.90 8.27
C ALA A 16 15.42 -43.01 9.79
N SER A 17 16.49 -42.59 10.46
CA SER A 17 16.44 -42.34 11.89
C SER A 17 15.43 -41.19 12.09
N PRO A 18 14.35 -41.38 12.83
CA PRO A 18 13.53 -40.25 13.24
C PRO A 18 14.44 -39.38 14.08
N TRP A 19 14.63 -38.13 13.62
CA TRP A 19 15.22 -37.10 14.46
C TRP A 19 14.39 -37.04 15.75
N PRO A 20 15.03 -36.95 16.92
CA PRO A 20 14.25 -36.82 18.14
C PRO A 20 13.41 -35.54 18.03
N VAL A 21 12.11 -35.71 17.83
CA VAL A 21 11.16 -34.62 18.01
C VAL A 21 11.27 -34.28 19.49
N PHE A 22 11.80 -33.11 19.81
CA PHE A 22 11.79 -32.62 21.18
C PHE A 22 10.32 -32.44 21.57
N ALA A 23 9.85 -33.36 22.42
CA ALA A 23 8.51 -33.26 22.98
C ALA A 23 8.36 -31.92 23.75
N CYS A 24 7.16 -31.34 23.69
CA CYS A 24 6.83 -30.10 24.37
C CYS A 24 7.64 -28.87 23.92
N SER A 25 7.62 -28.60 22.62
CA SER A 25 8.30 -27.43 22.04
C SER A 25 7.47 -26.85 20.88
N GLY A 26 7.86 -25.67 20.38
CA GLY A 26 7.15 -24.99 19.30
C GLY A 26 5.90 -24.24 19.76
N GLN A 27 5.24 -23.63 18.82
CA GLN A 27 4.01 -22.86 19.05
C GLN A 27 2.95 -23.22 18.01
N LEU A 28 1.70 -23.15 18.41
CA LEU A 28 0.51 -23.29 17.58
C LEU A 28 -0.12 -21.93 17.40
N HIS A 29 -0.27 -21.48 16.16
CA HIS A 29 -1.04 -20.33 15.77
C HIS A 29 -2.52 -20.71 15.72
N ILE A 30 -3.39 -19.93 16.34
CA ILE A 30 -4.82 -20.17 16.47
C ILE A 30 -5.57 -18.91 16.07
N GLU A 31 -6.39 -18.99 15.04
CA GLU A 31 -7.19 -17.86 14.57
C GLU A 31 -8.63 -17.94 15.03
N ILE A 32 -9.17 -16.81 15.44
CA ILE A 32 -10.58 -16.64 15.76
C ILE A 32 -11.15 -15.36 15.14
N GLU A 33 -12.43 -15.37 14.77
CA GLU A 33 -13.09 -14.23 14.16
C GLU A 33 -13.95 -13.43 15.16
N HIS A 34 -14.67 -14.11 16.04
CA HIS A 34 -15.65 -13.48 16.94
C HIS A 34 -15.28 -13.63 18.41
N SER A 35 -15.81 -12.75 19.26
CA SER A 35 -15.68 -12.90 20.70
C SER A 35 -16.54 -14.05 21.22
N GLY A 36 -15.97 -14.89 22.12
CA GLY A 36 -16.68 -16.04 22.68
C GLY A 36 -15.81 -16.92 23.55
N VAL A 37 -16.38 -18.03 24.05
CA VAL A 37 -15.62 -19.07 24.75
C VAL A 37 -15.22 -20.14 23.75
N TYR A 38 -13.92 -20.31 23.57
CA TYR A 38 -13.33 -21.24 22.61
C TYR A 38 -12.82 -22.49 23.30
N ALA A 39 -12.83 -23.60 22.57
CA ALA A 39 -12.19 -24.84 22.96
C ALA A 39 -11.41 -25.48 21.82
N LEU A 40 -10.27 -26.09 22.16
CA LEU A 40 -9.46 -26.86 21.24
C LEU A 40 -9.01 -28.16 21.90
N ASP A 41 -9.34 -29.29 21.26
CA ASP A 41 -9.05 -30.61 21.79
C ASP A 41 -7.57 -30.98 21.55
N TYR A 42 -7.00 -31.80 22.45
CA TYR A 42 -5.64 -32.35 22.34
C TYR A 42 -5.33 -32.90 20.93
N ALA A 43 -6.25 -33.70 20.38
CA ALA A 43 -6.06 -34.31 19.08
C ALA A 43 -5.88 -33.27 17.96
N ALA A 44 -6.63 -32.18 17.99
CA ALA A 44 -6.51 -31.09 17.03
C ALA A 44 -5.20 -30.29 17.23
N ILE A 45 -4.80 -30.06 18.46
CA ILE A 45 -3.53 -29.38 18.78
C ILE A 45 -2.35 -30.18 18.26
N VAL A 46 -2.29 -31.48 18.56
CA VAL A 46 -1.18 -32.34 18.15
C VAL A 46 -1.17 -32.61 16.65
N ALA A 47 -2.34 -32.64 16.01
CA ALA A 47 -2.41 -32.76 14.54
C ALA A 47 -1.82 -31.52 13.84
N ALA A 48 -2.04 -30.32 14.37
CA ALA A 48 -1.52 -29.07 13.80
C ALA A 48 -0.09 -28.79 14.25
N GLN A 49 0.28 -29.11 15.51
CA GLN A 49 1.62 -28.92 16.07
C GLN A 49 2.08 -30.17 16.86
N PRO A 50 2.67 -31.15 16.16
CA PRO A 50 3.06 -32.42 16.80
C PRO A 50 4.07 -32.29 17.94
N THR A 51 4.84 -31.20 18.00
CA THR A 51 5.84 -31.00 19.05
C THR A 51 5.22 -30.61 20.41
N LEU A 52 3.92 -30.33 20.47
CA LEU A 52 3.19 -30.11 21.72
C LEU A 52 2.67 -31.41 22.35
N THR A 53 3.07 -32.57 21.84
CA THR A 53 2.81 -33.87 22.43
C THR A 53 3.56 -33.99 23.78
N ASP A 54 2.94 -34.68 24.74
CA ASP A 54 3.50 -34.98 26.05
C ASP A 54 3.91 -33.75 26.90
N CYS A 55 3.29 -32.59 26.64
CA CYS A 55 3.47 -31.42 27.49
C CYS A 55 2.81 -31.62 28.84
N LYS A 56 3.42 -31.09 29.92
CA LYS A 56 2.71 -30.96 31.19
C LYS A 56 1.61 -29.90 31.05
N ALA A 57 0.48 -30.17 31.60
CA ALA A 57 -0.65 -29.23 31.62
C ALA A 57 -0.25 -27.85 32.23
N ALA A 58 0.63 -27.88 33.27
CA ALA A 58 1.14 -26.68 33.90
C ALA A 58 2.01 -25.80 32.99
N ASP A 59 2.76 -26.39 32.06
CA ASP A 59 3.70 -25.68 31.22
C ASP A 59 3.06 -25.03 29.97
N LEU A 60 1.81 -25.40 29.63
CA LEU A 60 1.11 -24.78 28.51
C LEU A 60 0.81 -23.31 28.79
N VAL A 61 1.08 -22.45 27.82
CA VAL A 61 0.82 -21.01 27.86
C VAL A 61 0.12 -20.56 26.60
N LEU A 62 -0.97 -19.81 26.76
CA LEU A 62 -1.66 -19.15 25.67
C LEU A 62 -1.37 -17.67 25.74
N THR A 63 -0.96 -17.07 24.62
CA THR A 63 -0.75 -15.64 24.52
C THR A 63 -1.61 -15.02 23.42
N GLY A 64 -2.05 -13.78 23.61
CA GLY A 64 -2.72 -12.95 22.61
C GLY A 64 -2.17 -11.52 22.69
N ALA A 65 -1.81 -10.93 21.58
CA ALA A 65 -1.15 -9.62 21.51
C ALA A 65 0.04 -9.50 22.50
N GLY A 66 0.83 -10.57 22.66
CA GLY A 66 2.01 -10.64 23.53
C GLY A 66 1.73 -10.76 25.01
N LYS A 67 0.47 -10.93 25.44
CA LYS A 67 0.09 -11.10 26.85
C LYS A 67 -0.45 -12.50 27.09
N GLU A 68 -0.18 -13.05 28.28
CA GLU A 68 -0.78 -14.31 28.69
C GLU A 68 -2.31 -14.18 28.86
N ILE A 69 -3.01 -15.16 28.34
CA ILE A 69 -4.47 -15.28 28.40
C ILE A 69 -4.81 -16.40 29.40
N PRO A 70 -5.72 -16.14 30.36
CA PRO A 70 -6.14 -17.19 31.29
C PRO A 70 -6.71 -18.41 30.57
N LEU A 71 -6.06 -19.54 30.76
CA LEU A 71 -6.35 -20.81 30.11
C LEU A 71 -6.95 -21.79 31.08
N ARG A 72 -8.03 -22.46 30.71
CA ARG A 72 -8.51 -23.65 31.39
C ARG A 72 -8.06 -24.90 30.67
N ILE A 73 -7.53 -25.86 31.38
CA ILE A 73 -7.24 -27.20 30.86
C ILE A 73 -8.28 -28.15 31.48
N ALA A 74 -9.12 -28.73 30.65
CA ALA A 74 -10.07 -29.76 31.01
C ALA A 74 -9.49 -31.14 30.67
N GLY A 75 -9.59 -32.10 31.61
CA GLY A 75 -9.00 -33.42 31.51
C GLY A 75 -8.06 -33.69 32.67
N ASP A 76 -6.97 -34.40 32.44
CA ASP A 76 -5.98 -34.68 33.49
C ASP A 76 -5.26 -33.39 33.90
N ALA A 77 -5.14 -33.18 35.21
CA ALA A 77 -4.53 -31.95 35.75
C ALA A 77 -3.00 -31.94 35.63
N GLU A 78 -2.37 -33.12 35.51
CA GLU A 78 -0.90 -33.22 35.48
C GLU A 78 -0.35 -33.36 34.05
N ALA A 79 -1.04 -34.15 33.20
CA ALA A 79 -0.62 -34.44 31.82
C ALA A 79 -1.63 -33.92 30.81
N PHE A 80 -1.15 -33.12 29.86
CA PHE A 80 -1.93 -32.77 28.69
C PHE A 80 -1.85 -33.93 27.66
N GLY A 81 -2.94 -34.69 27.56
CA GLY A 81 -2.97 -35.94 26.78
C GLY A 81 -4.32 -36.23 26.13
N PRO A 82 -4.50 -37.43 25.55
CA PRO A 82 -5.77 -37.81 24.94
C PRO A 82 -6.96 -37.61 25.88
N GLY A 83 -8.00 -36.91 25.41
CA GLY A 83 -9.17 -36.51 26.20
C GLY A 83 -9.04 -35.17 26.89
N SER A 84 -7.87 -34.54 26.89
CA SER A 84 -7.70 -33.16 27.34
C SER A 84 -8.15 -32.15 26.29
N ARG A 85 -8.60 -30.99 26.76
CA ARG A 85 -8.85 -29.82 25.89
C ARG A 85 -8.47 -28.54 26.62
N ILE A 86 -8.14 -27.52 25.87
CA ILE A 86 -7.97 -26.15 26.36
C ILE A 86 -9.22 -25.34 26.12
N GLU A 87 -9.53 -24.41 27.04
CA GLU A 87 -10.66 -23.50 26.93
C GLU A 87 -10.18 -22.10 27.32
N TRP A 88 -10.63 -21.06 26.55
CA TRP A 88 -10.29 -19.65 26.82
C TRP A 88 -11.37 -18.71 26.31
N ILE A 89 -11.33 -17.46 26.77
CA ILE A 89 -12.14 -16.38 26.20
C ILE A 89 -11.36 -15.80 25.03
N GLY A 90 -11.87 -16.02 23.82
CA GLY A 90 -11.39 -15.37 22.62
C GLY A 90 -12.07 -14.02 22.42
N ARG A 91 -11.34 -13.04 21.91
CA ARG A 91 -11.82 -11.69 21.64
C ARG A 91 -11.71 -11.41 20.15
N GLN A 92 -12.75 -10.83 19.55
CA GLN A 92 -12.68 -10.28 18.22
C GLN A 92 -11.53 -9.27 18.13
N LEU A 93 -10.88 -9.20 16.99
CA LEU A 93 -9.88 -8.18 16.72
C LEU A 93 -10.57 -6.85 16.40
N HIS A 94 -10.07 -5.79 17.00
CA HIS A 94 -10.51 -4.42 16.74
C HIS A 94 -9.33 -3.58 16.28
N GLY A 95 -9.58 -2.61 15.40
CA GLY A 95 -8.61 -1.58 15.10
C GLY A 95 -8.47 -0.59 16.28
N PRO A 96 -7.47 0.28 16.27
CA PRO A 96 -7.29 1.28 17.32
C PRO A 96 -8.46 2.26 17.46
N GLU A 97 -9.08 2.62 16.35
CA GLU A 97 -10.16 3.60 16.26
C GLU A 97 -11.41 3.03 15.53
N SER A 98 -11.38 1.74 15.17
CA SER A 98 -12.45 1.07 14.41
C SER A 98 -12.90 -0.22 15.09
N TRP A 99 -14.15 -0.61 14.85
CA TRP A 99 -14.69 -1.87 15.38
C TRP A 99 -14.06 -3.09 14.70
N TYR A 100 -13.85 -3.01 13.39
CA TYR A 100 -13.12 -4.01 12.64
C TYR A 100 -11.69 -3.53 12.36
N ASP A 101 -10.72 -4.43 12.53
CA ASP A 101 -9.34 -4.10 12.18
C ASP A 101 -9.21 -3.90 10.66
N PRO A 102 -8.54 -2.82 10.19
CA PRO A 102 -8.47 -2.51 8.77
C PRO A 102 -7.54 -3.45 7.96
N PHE A 103 -6.74 -4.29 8.64
CA PHE A 103 -5.73 -5.14 7.99
C PHE A 103 -5.91 -6.63 8.26
N SER A 104 -6.71 -7.02 9.25
CA SER A 104 -6.95 -8.43 9.59
C SER A 104 -8.41 -8.68 9.96
N ILE A 105 -8.92 -9.82 9.49
CA ILE A 105 -10.26 -10.29 9.86
C ILE A 105 -10.20 -11.04 11.19
N ASN A 106 -9.16 -11.84 11.40
CA ASN A 106 -9.03 -12.75 12.50
C ASN A 106 -8.09 -12.21 13.58
N ASN A 107 -8.47 -12.42 14.84
CA ASN A 107 -7.55 -12.28 15.96
C ASN A 107 -6.75 -13.58 16.14
N VAL A 108 -5.53 -13.45 16.66
CA VAL A 108 -4.60 -14.58 16.79
C VAL A 108 -4.22 -14.82 18.24
N TYR A 109 -4.17 -16.10 18.59
CA TYR A 109 -3.61 -16.61 19.84
C TYR A 109 -2.48 -17.58 19.52
N LEU A 110 -1.39 -17.52 20.30
CA LEU A 110 -0.27 -18.42 20.18
C LEU A 110 -0.24 -19.35 21.41
N LEU A 111 -0.43 -20.65 21.19
CA LEU A 111 -0.29 -21.67 22.22
C LEU A 111 1.12 -22.25 22.16
N GLY A 112 1.85 -22.15 23.24
CA GLY A 112 3.16 -22.73 23.42
C GLY A 112 3.31 -23.45 24.73
N ALA A 113 4.52 -23.82 25.08
CA ALA A 113 4.87 -24.41 26.35
C ALA A 113 6.16 -23.81 26.88
N SER A 114 6.16 -23.43 28.15
CA SER A 114 7.35 -23.02 28.87
C SER A 114 7.23 -23.38 30.35
N PRO A 115 8.31 -23.76 31.01
CA PRO A 115 8.28 -24.02 32.46
C PRO A 115 7.93 -22.76 33.24
N GLY A 116 6.97 -22.85 34.16
CA GLY A 116 6.64 -21.69 35.00
C GLY A 116 5.20 -21.73 35.53
N THR A 117 4.81 -20.62 36.15
CA THR A 117 3.43 -20.40 36.58
C THR A 117 2.75 -19.51 35.55
N HIS A 118 1.71 -20.05 34.93
CA HIS A 118 0.97 -19.37 33.85
C HIS A 118 -0.43 -18.97 34.25
N ALA A 119 -1.02 -18.02 33.54
CA ALA A 119 -2.38 -17.58 33.77
C ALA A 119 -3.38 -18.74 33.59
N ARG A 120 -4.18 -19.01 34.62
CA ARG A 120 -5.19 -20.08 34.63
C ARG A 120 -6.55 -19.56 35.04
N MET A 121 -7.58 -20.08 34.39
CA MET A 121 -8.93 -19.89 34.86
C MET A 121 -9.18 -20.75 36.09
N THR A 122 -9.89 -20.20 37.08
CA THR A 122 -10.26 -20.86 38.32
C THR A 122 -11.77 -21.00 38.44
N ASP A 123 -12.24 -22.14 38.96
CA ASP A 123 -13.66 -22.34 39.19
C ASP A 123 -14.09 -21.58 40.46
N ALA A 124 -15.21 -20.87 40.35
CA ALA A 124 -15.84 -20.15 41.42
C ALA A 124 -17.26 -20.71 41.65
N SER A 125 -17.52 -21.20 42.84
CA SER A 125 -18.83 -21.66 43.24
C SER A 125 -19.67 -20.53 43.83
N ALA A 126 -21.01 -20.66 43.74
CA ALA A 126 -21.93 -19.67 44.26
C ALA A 126 -21.83 -19.63 45.81
N ALA A 127 -21.35 -18.51 46.31
CA ALA A 127 -21.54 -18.12 47.72
C ALA A 127 -22.53 -16.95 47.74
N GLY A 128 -23.28 -16.82 48.78
CA GLY A 128 -24.35 -15.81 48.90
C GLY A 128 -23.95 -14.43 48.39
N GLY A 129 -24.91 -13.66 47.94
CA GLY A 129 -24.72 -12.32 47.37
C GLY A 129 -26.06 -11.69 46.99
N THR A 130 -26.10 -10.37 46.82
CA THR A 130 -27.28 -9.66 46.32
C THR A 130 -27.37 -9.88 44.81
N ARG A 131 -28.59 -10.01 44.29
CA ARG A 131 -28.87 -10.07 42.87
C ARG A 131 -28.46 -8.75 42.22
N GLY A 132 -27.66 -8.82 41.17
CA GLY A 132 -27.21 -7.67 40.40
C GLY A 132 -28.10 -7.33 39.21
N ALA A 133 -28.12 -6.08 38.84
CA ALA A 133 -28.65 -5.67 37.56
C ALA A 133 -27.66 -6.07 36.44
N LEU A 134 -28.24 -6.60 35.36
CA LEU A 134 -27.49 -7.09 34.23
C LEU A 134 -27.60 -6.09 33.08
N GLU A 135 -26.47 -5.82 32.39
CA GLU A 135 -26.40 -4.89 31.30
C GLU A 135 -25.70 -5.54 30.13
N ARG A 136 -26.18 -5.25 28.91
CA ARG A 136 -25.54 -5.66 27.68
C ARG A 136 -25.16 -4.46 26.82
N GLU A 137 -24.04 -4.55 26.18
CA GLU A 137 -23.58 -3.61 25.18
C GLU A 137 -23.44 -4.32 23.84
N LEU A 138 -24.05 -3.76 22.80
CA LEU A 138 -24.00 -4.28 21.45
C LEU A 138 -23.47 -3.17 20.53
N HIS A 139 -22.55 -3.53 19.69
CA HIS A 139 -22.10 -2.72 18.58
C HIS A 139 -22.70 -3.26 17.28
N ILE A 140 -23.16 -2.38 16.41
CA ILE A 140 -23.91 -2.72 15.20
C ILE A 140 -23.44 -1.79 14.10
N GLU A 141 -22.80 -2.35 13.09
CA GLU A 141 -22.35 -1.63 11.90
C GLU A 141 -22.22 -2.56 10.69
N GLU A 142 -22.17 -1.94 9.51
CA GLU A 142 -21.81 -2.59 8.26
C GLU A 142 -20.79 -1.71 7.51
N GLU A 143 -19.77 -2.32 6.94
CA GLU A 143 -18.68 -1.62 6.24
C GLU A 143 -18.98 -1.52 4.73
N ASN A 144 -19.96 -0.69 4.37
CA ASN A 144 -20.46 -0.59 3.00
C ASN A 144 -19.81 0.52 2.17
N GLN A 145 -19.19 1.49 2.83
CA GLN A 145 -18.68 2.71 2.18
C GLN A 145 -17.24 2.99 2.62
N PHE A 146 -16.29 2.74 1.73
CA PHE A 146 -14.91 3.16 1.95
C PHE A 146 -14.73 4.65 1.70
N ILE A 147 -14.10 5.37 2.64
CA ILE A 147 -13.75 6.78 2.49
C ILE A 147 -12.23 6.96 2.63
N ARG A 148 -11.66 7.82 1.80
CA ARG A 148 -10.24 8.16 1.90
C ARG A 148 -10.10 9.42 2.76
N LEU A 149 -9.67 9.22 3.99
CA LEU A 149 -9.42 10.32 4.92
C LEU A 149 -8.16 11.09 4.52
N ASP A 150 -8.24 12.42 4.50
CA ASP A 150 -7.11 13.27 4.23
C ASP A 150 -6.30 13.60 5.51
N GLN A 151 -5.17 14.28 5.35
CA GLN A 151 -4.28 14.65 6.47
C GLN A 151 -4.90 15.61 7.50
N GLN A 152 -6.05 16.20 7.22
CA GLN A 152 -6.79 17.03 8.18
C GLN A 152 -7.72 16.17 9.04
N GLN A 153 -8.18 15.05 8.48
CA GLN A 153 -9.08 14.10 9.13
C GLN A 153 -8.33 12.96 9.85
N GLN A 154 -7.12 12.68 9.44
CA GLN A 154 -6.26 11.66 10.04
C GLN A 154 -4.80 12.13 9.99
N LYS A 155 -4.07 11.97 11.08
CA LYS A 155 -2.63 12.26 11.08
C LYS A 155 -1.81 11.09 10.54
N PRO A 156 -0.67 11.37 9.88
CA PRO A 156 0.24 10.31 9.47
C PRO A 156 0.68 9.44 10.64
N GLY A 157 0.52 8.12 10.50
CA GLY A 157 0.83 7.14 11.55
C GLY A 157 -0.34 6.75 12.43
N GLU A 158 -1.47 7.44 12.36
CA GLU A 158 -2.73 7.05 13.00
C GLU A 158 -3.51 6.09 12.09
N GLU A 159 -4.27 5.20 12.70
CA GLU A 159 -5.18 4.28 12.02
C GLU A 159 -6.60 4.69 12.41
N SER A 160 -7.28 5.41 11.53
CA SER A 160 -8.66 5.84 11.74
C SER A 160 -9.62 4.92 10.99
N ASP A 161 -10.88 4.93 11.43
CA ASP A 161 -11.94 4.20 10.75
C ASP A 161 -12.23 4.82 9.38
N VAL A 162 -12.02 4.05 8.33
CA VAL A 162 -12.20 4.44 6.93
C VAL A 162 -13.41 3.79 6.29
N TRP A 163 -14.04 2.86 6.99
CA TRP A 163 -15.24 2.21 6.53
C TRP A 163 -16.46 2.79 7.23
N GLN A 164 -17.52 2.95 6.52
CA GLN A 164 -18.73 3.59 7.02
C GLN A 164 -19.95 2.83 6.53
N TRP A 165 -21.01 2.81 7.32
CA TRP A 165 -22.24 2.10 6.97
C TRP A 165 -22.98 2.77 5.81
N ALA A 166 -23.20 4.09 5.89
CA ALA A 166 -23.99 4.77 4.88
C ALA A 166 -23.62 6.24 4.70
N LYS A 167 -23.70 6.70 3.46
CA LYS A 167 -23.62 8.13 3.12
C LYS A 167 -25.03 8.73 3.11
N LEU A 168 -25.23 9.81 3.86
CA LEU A 168 -26.46 10.53 3.99
C LEU A 168 -26.29 11.95 3.43
N THR A 169 -27.26 12.42 2.64
CA THR A 169 -27.21 13.77 2.10
C THR A 169 -28.63 14.30 1.83
N GLN A 170 -28.80 15.59 1.93
CA GLN A 170 -30.05 16.24 1.55
C GLN A 170 -30.29 16.29 0.03
N ILE A 171 -29.22 16.10 -0.80
CA ILE A 171 -29.33 16.08 -2.27
C ILE A 171 -30.12 14.85 -2.71
N ASP A 172 -29.84 13.71 -2.09
CA ASP A 172 -30.67 12.51 -2.17
C ASP A 172 -31.35 12.33 -0.80
N PRO A 173 -32.58 12.81 -0.65
CA PRO A 173 -33.26 12.81 0.63
C PRO A 173 -33.81 11.43 1.04
N THR A 174 -33.43 10.36 0.34
CA THR A 174 -33.83 8.99 0.71
C THR A 174 -33.30 8.69 2.10
N PRO A 175 -34.17 8.44 3.09
CA PRO A 175 -33.71 8.12 4.43
C PRO A 175 -32.92 6.81 4.44
N PHE A 176 -31.81 6.77 5.18
CA PHE A 176 -31.22 5.50 5.55
C PHE A 176 -32.16 4.77 6.52
N SER A 177 -32.38 3.50 6.28
CA SER A 177 -33.24 2.68 7.13
C SER A 177 -32.65 1.29 7.31
N THR A 178 -32.54 0.87 8.56
CA THR A 178 -32.12 -0.49 8.93
C THR A 178 -32.91 -0.98 10.12
N THR A 179 -32.72 -2.25 10.50
CA THR A 179 -33.30 -2.87 11.69
C THR A 179 -32.20 -3.44 12.59
N PHE A 180 -32.42 -3.40 13.90
CA PHE A 180 -31.53 -3.98 14.87
C PHE A 180 -32.28 -4.70 15.99
N ASP A 181 -31.62 -5.67 16.61
CA ASP A 181 -32.13 -6.46 17.69
C ASP A 181 -31.48 -6.07 19.03
N LEU A 182 -32.27 -6.15 20.10
CA LEU A 182 -31.83 -6.01 21.50
C LEU A 182 -32.22 -7.29 22.27
N PRO A 183 -31.49 -8.40 22.06
CA PRO A 183 -31.84 -9.69 22.68
C PRO A 183 -31.93 -9.59 24.20
N ASP A 184 -32.94 -10.21 24.78
CA ASP A 184 -33.18 -10.23 26.24
C ASP A 184 -33.38 -8.82 26.85
N LEU A 185 -33.87 -7.85 26.08
CA LEU A 185 -34.16 -6.50 26.58
C LEU A 185 -35.13 -6.56 27.77
N ALA A 186 -34.73 -5.99 28.91
CA ALA A 186 -35.62 -5.85 30.07
C ALA A 186 -36.78 -4.89 29.77
N SER A 187 -38.00 -5.21 30.32
CA SER A 187 -39.20 -4.42 30.04
C SER A 187 -39.21 -3.01 30.67
N ARG A 188 -38.23 -2.69 31.49
CA ARG A 188 -38.13 -1.41 32.21
C ARG A 188 -36.67 -0.91 32.16
N GLY A 189 -36.54 0.41 32.24
CA GLY A 189 -35.28 1.12 32.25
C GLY A 189 -35.10 1.96 30.99
N ASP A 190 -34.02 2.68 30.93
CA ASP A 190 -33.60 3.44 29.74
C ASP A 190 -32.53 2.63 29.00
N VAL A 191 -32.54 2.78 27.69
CA VAL A 191 -31.52 2.27 26.77
C VAL A 191 -30.69 3.46 26.30
N ALA A 192 -29.39 3.38 26.49
CA ALA A 192 -28.46 4.34 25.89
C ALA A 192 -28.09 3.87 24.46
N LEU A 193 -28.57 4.60 23.48
CA LEU A 193 -28.14 4.41 22.09
C LEU A 193 -27.05 5.42 21.77
N ALA A 194 -25.91 5.00 21.28
CA ALA A 194 -24.90 5.88 20.76
C ALA A 194 -24.82 5.72 19.23
N VAL A 195 -24.75 6.83 18.52
CA VAL A 195 -24.61 6.88 17.07
C VAL A 195 -23.34 7.62 16.70
N ASN A 196 -22.66 7.13 15.68
CA ASN A 196 -21.43 7.72 15.18
C ASN A 196 -21.66 8.29 13.78
N PHE A 197 -21.17 9.51 13.57
CA PHE A 197 -21.23 10.20 12.28
C PHE A 197 -19.91 10.91 12.01
N ARG A 198 -19.60 11.07 10.71
CA ARG A 198 -18.50 11.92 10.21
C ARG A 198 -19.05 12.93 9.23
N GLY A 199 -18.68 14.23 9.38
CA GLY A 199 -19.00 15.27 8.40
C GLY A 199 -18.11 15.18 7.16
N LEU A 200 -18.70 15.41 5.98
CA LEU A 200 -17.94 15.50 4.72
C LEU A 200 -18.07 16.84 4.02
N SER A 201 -18.93 17.74 4.51
CA SER A 201 -19.16 19.07 3.96
C SER A 201 -19.02 20.15 5.03
N GLU A 202 -18.75 21.36 4.62
CA GLU A 202 -18.73 22.53 5.50
C GLU A 202 -19.50 23.70 4.87
N LEU A 203 -20.29 24.40 5.67
CA LEU A 203 -20.98 25.58 5.23
C LEU A 203 -20.06 26.81 5.37
N THR A 204 -19.77 27.46 4.26
CA THR A 204 -18.94 28.68 4.26
C THR A 204 -19.83 29.91 4.10
N PRO A 205 -20.03 30.70 5.18
CA PRO A 205 -20.77 31.94 5.11
C PRO A 205 -20.13 32.93 4.13
N ASN A 206 -20.94 33.66 3.37
CA ASN A 206 -20.42 34.73 2.54
C ASN A 206 -19.86 35.83 3.44
N ALA A 207 -18.90 36.63 2.93
CA ALA A 207 -18.21 37.66 3.70
C ALA A 207 -19.14 38.79 4.28
N LYS A 208 -20.37 38.89 3.81
CA LYS A 208 -21.35 39.92 4.25
C LYS A 208 -22.27 39.40 5.36
N TYR A 209 -22.32 38.10 5.57
CA TYR A 209 -23.16 37.49 6.61
C TYR A 209 -22.63 37.85 8.00
N LYS A 210 -23.52 38.38 8.86
CA LYS A 210 -23.18 38.82 10.23
C LYS A 210 -24.00 38.08 11.30
N GLY A 211 -24.87 37.12 10.87
CA GLY A 211 -25.65 36.30 11.80
C GLY A 211 -24.84 35.16 12.42
N ASP A 212 -25.49 34.41 13.31
CA ASP A 212 -24.90 33.21 13.90
C ASP A 212 -24.65 32.15 12.83
N ARG A 213 -23.49 31.53 12.87
CA ARG A 213 -23.16 30.42 11.96
C ARG A 213 -24.04 29.21 12.31
N PRO A 214 -24.86 28.71 11.39
CA PRO A 214 -25.59 27.48 11.61
C PRO A 214 -24.61 26.30 11.70
N THR A 215 -25.05 25.20 12.29
CA THR A 215 -24.31 23.92 12.23
C THR A 215 -24.20 23.47 10.78
N ASP A 216 -23.01 22.93 10.44
CA ASP A 216 -22.76 22.42 9.09
C ASP A 216 -23.67 21.23 8.79
N HIS A 217 -23.90 20.40 9.80
CA HIS A 217 -24.64 19.14 9.70
C HIS A 217 -25.89 19.13 10.60
N ALA A 218 -26.91 18.40 10.14
CA ALA A 218 -28.07 18.03 10.94
C ALA A 218 -28.60 16.64 10.52
N VAL A 219 -28.88 15.78 11.52
CA VAL A 219 -29.44 14.45 11.29
C VAL A 219 -30.61 14.21 12.25
N GLU A 220 -31.78 13.86 11.72
CA GLU A 220 -32.90 13.34 12.47
C GLU A 220 -32.74 11.84 12.70
N VAL A 221 -32.89 11.42 13.96
CA VAL A 221 -32.83 10.01 14.38
C VAL A 221 -34.22 9.56 14.80
N ARG A 222 -34.76 8.57 14.12
CA ARG A 222 -36.06 7.97 14.42
C ARG A 222 -35.90 6.50 14.80
N ILE A 223 -36.55 6.09 15.87
CA ILE A 223 -36.61 4.70 16.34
C ILE A 223 -38.08 4.26 16.37
N ASN A 224 -38.38 3.16 15.70
CA ASN A 224 -39.74 2.62 15.60
C ASN A 224 -40.78 3.69 15.19
N GLY A 225 -40.39 4.56 14.24
CA GLY A 225 -41.20 5.66 13.70
C GLY A 225 -41.22 6.93 14.56
N LYS A 226 -40.70 6.91 15.80
CA LYS A 226 -40.68 8.08 16.68
C LYS A 226 -39.38 8.85 16.52
N LEU A 227 -39.45 10.18 16.38
CA LEU A 227 -38.29 11.08 16.43
C LEU A 227 -37.74 11.05 17.86
N VAL A 228 -36.52 10.55 18.04
CA VAL A 228 -35.88 10.47 19.36
C VAL A 228 -34.81 11.56 19.54
N SER A 229 -34.23 12.05 18.45
CA SER A 229 -33.26 13.14 18.49
C SER A 229 -33.14 13.85 17.14
N THR A 230 -32.73 15.12 17.19
CA THR A 230 -32.17 15.85 16.08
C THR A 230 -30.76 16.31 16.48
N LEU A 231 -29.76 15.77 15.81
CA LEU A 231 -28.36 16.02 16.09
C LEU A 231 -27.85 17.12 15.17
N GLY A 232 -27.04 18.04 15.70
CA GLY A 232 -26.36 19.08 14.93
C GLY A 232 -24.94 19.23 15.37
N TRP A 233 -24.02 19.42 14.39
CA TRP A 233 -22.61 19.70 14.64
C TRP A 233 -21.97 20.43 13.47
N SER A 234 -20.73 20.89 13.63
CA SER A 234 -19.96 21.52 12.55
C SER A 234 -18.59 20.88 12.42
N GLY A 235 -18.02 21.00 11.20
CA GLY A 235 -16.71 20.46 10.84
C GLY A 235 -16.77 19.03 10.27
N ARG A 236 -15.61 18.56 9.82
CA ARG A 236 -15.44 17.28 9.14
C ARG A 236 -15.00 16.15 10.09
N ASP A 237 -14.98 16.43 11.37
CA ASP A 237 -14.57 15.48 12.39
C ASP A 237 -15.64 14.41 12.63
N GLU A 238 -15.19 13.32 13.20
CA GLU A 238 -16.06 12.27 13.69
C GLU A 238 -16.73 12.69 15.00
N ILE A 239 -17.99 12.33 15.15
CA ILE A 239 -18.75 12.58 16.36
C ILE A 239 -19.47 11.32 16.87
N LYS A 240 -19.41 11.10 18.17
CA LYS A 240 -20.26 10.14 18.89
C LYS A 240 -21.32 10.89 19.68
N ARG A 241 -22.60 10.50 19.59
CA ARG A 241 -23.72 11.09 20.34
C ARG A 241 -24.56 10.02 21.00
N GLU A 242 -24.72 10.13 22.30
CA GLU A 242 -25.59 9.28 23.09
C GLU A 242 -27.02 9.84 23.16
N ILE A 243 -28.00 8.98 22.96
CA ILE A 243 -29.43 9.26 22.96
C ILE A 243 -30.10 8.30 23.98
N LYS A 244 -30.74 8.82 24.98
CA LYS A 244 -31.51 8.00 25.95
C LYS A 244 -32.88 7.70 25.37
N VAL A 245 -33.19 6.43 25.25
CA VAL A 245 -34.43 5.95 24.66
C VAL A 245 -35.15 5.07 25.71
N PRO A 246 -36.42 5.39 26.09
CA PRO A 246 -37.15 4.55 26.99
C PRO A 246 -37.37 3.13 26.45
N ALA A 247 -37.14 2.09 27.24
CA ALA A 247 -37.37 0.70 26.83
C ALA A 247 -38.78 0.45 26.28
N SER A 248 -39.75 1.28 26.68
CA SER A 248 -41.15 1.15 26.27
C SER A 248 -41.39 1.41 24.78
N ILE A 249 -40.45 2.04 24.07
CA ILE A 249 -40.54 2.25 22.62
C ILE A 249 -39.68 1.25 21.84
N LEU A 250 -38.92 0.44 22.53
CA LEU A 250 -37.99 -0.57 21.96
C LEU A 250 -38.59 -1.97 22.07
N LYS A 251 -38.06 -2.88 21.29
CA LYS A 251 -38.43 -4.29 21.24
C LYS A 251 -37.17 -5.14 21.36
N ALA A 252 -37.31 -6.39 21.75
CA ALA A 252 -36.21 -7.34 21.75
C ALA A 252 -35.73 -7.68 20.33
N ARG A 253 -36.59 -7.51 19.32
CA ARG A 253 -36.27 -7.78 17.91
C ARG A 253 -36.85 -6.74 16.97
N ALA A 254 -36.20 -6.57 15.82
CA ALA A 254 -36.64 -5.75 14.69
C ALA A 254 -37.02 -4.31 15.09
N ASN A 255 -36.12 -3.63 15.81
CA ASN A 255 -36.22 -2.19 16.00
C ASN A 255 -35.84 -1.51 14.69
N SER A 256 -36.64 -0.56 14.21
CA SER A 256 -36.36 0.22 13.05
C SER A 256 -35.53 1.45 13.45
N LEU A 257 -34.36 1.65 12.82
CA LEU A 257 -33.60 2.89 12.83
C LEU A 257 -33.79 3.59 11.49
N VAL A 258 -34.19 4.86 11.53
CA VAL A 258 -34.28 5.71 10.32
C VAL A 258 -33.53 7.00 10.57
N LEU A 259 -32.57 7.29 9.68
CA LEU A 259 -31.74 8.49 9.69
C LEU A 259 -32.06 9.36 8.48
N THR A 260 -32.21 10.68 8.70
CA THR A 260 -32.54 11.62 7.64
C THR A 260 -31.76 12.92 7.80
N VAL A 261 -31.11 13.37 6.73
CA VAL A 261 -30.54 14.73 6.66
C VAL A 261 -31.63 15.68 6.17
N PRO A 262 -32.15 16.59 7.05
CA PRO A 262 -33.24 17.46 6.67
C PRO A 262 -32.80 18.54 5.69
N LYS A 263 -33.66 18.92 4.77
CA LYS A 263 -33.42 20.08 3.89
C LYS A 263 -33.38 21.38 4.70
N ARG A 264 -32.30 22.11 4.54
CA ARG A 264 -32.11 23.42 5.21
C ARG A 264 -31.72 24.48 4.19
N LYS A 265 -32.21 25.72 4.37
CA LYS A 265 -31.78 26.85 3.57
C LYS A 265 -30.53 27.49 4.17
N LEU A 266 -29.70 28.09 3.32
CA LEU A 266 -28.58 28.88 3.77
C LEU A 266 -29.07 30.19 4.36
N PRO A 267 -28.72 30.56 5.61
CA PRO A 267 -29.17 31.81 6.21
C PRO A 267 -28.70 33.09 5.49
N TRP A 268 -27.65 32.97 4.67
CA TRP A 268 -27.09 34.07 3.87
C TRP A 268 -27.54 34.00 2.39
N ASP A 269 -28.28 33.01 2.01
CA ASP A 269 -28.89 32.87 0.69
C ASP A 269 -30.07 31.91 0.75
N GLU A 270 -31.24 32.47 1.04
CA GLU A 270 -32.47 31.67 1.20
C GLU A 270 -32.94 30.94 -0.08
N LYS A 271 -32.34 31.28 -1.22
CA LYS A 271 -32.65 30.59 -2.50
C LYS A 271 -31.87 29.30 -2.62
N SER A 272 -30.69 29.21 -1.97
CA SER A 272 -29.81 28.06 -2.02
C SER A 272 -30.06 27.13 -0.84
N ASP A 273 -30.02 25.82 -1.10
CA ASP A 273 -30.02 24.79 -0.07
C ASP A 273 -28.62 24.63 0.52
N ALA A 274 -28.56 24.36 1.81
CA ALA A 274 -27.30 23.99 2.47
C ALA A 274 -26.85 22.63 1.92
N ILE A 275 -25.62 22.51 1.44
CA ILE A 275 -25.05 21.20 1.08
C ILE A 275 -24.60 20.52 2.37
N ASP A 276 -25.31 19.49 2.75
CA ASP A 276 -25.04 18.71 3.95
C ASP A 276 -24.82 17.26 3.57
N VAL A 277 -23.59 16.77 3.79
CA VAL A 277 -23.17 15.42 3.49
C VAL A 277 -22.49 14.84 4.72
N VAL A 278 -22.99 13.71 5.20
CA VAL A 278 -22.46 13.01 6.38
C VAL A 278 -22.36 11.52 6.10
N MET A 279 -21.42 10.87 6.76
CA MET A 279 -21.35 9.42 6.86
C MET A 279 -21.93 9.00 8.20
N PHE A 280 -22.75 7.97 8.18
CA PHE A 280 -23.16 7.21 9.36
C PHE A 280 -22.26 5.98 9.46
N ASN A 281 -21.66 5.77 10.61
CA ASN A 281 -20.75 4.67 10.82
C ASN A 281 -21.44 3.52 11.57
N TRP A 282 -21.76 3.70 12.83
CA TRP A 282 -22.29 2.63 13.67
C TRP A 282 -23.34 3.10 14.68
N LEU A 283 -24.07 2.10 15.19
CA LEU A 283 -24.97 2.20 16.32
C LEU A 283 -24.48 1.31 17.46
N GLU A 284 -24.30 1.85 18.64
CA GLU A 284 -24.12 1.09 19.87
C GLU A 284 -25.37 1.17 20.74
N ALA A 285 -25.69 0.07 21.40
CA ALA A 285 -26.80 0.00 22.34
C ALA A 285 -26.33 -0.57 23.69
N ARG A 286 -26.47 0.21 24.75
CA ARG A 286 -26.25 -0.24 26.13
C ARG A 286 -27.60 -0.30 26.87
N TYR A 287 -27.98 -1.49 27.32
CA TYR A 287 -29.32 -1.74 27.82
C TYR A 287 -29.36 -2.79 28.90
N PRO A 288 -30.35 -2.68 29.84
CA PRO A 288 -30.60 -3.69 30.85
C PRO A 288 -31.20 -4.95 30.21
N ILE A 289 -30.76 -6.13 30.66
CA ILE A 289 -31.30 -7.42 30.21
C ILE A 289 -32.09 -8.12 31.34
N ALA A 290 -33.03 -8.96 30.93
CA ALA A 290 -33.83 -9.73 31.85
C ALA A 290 -33.06 -10.88 32.50
N GLY A 291 -32.04 -11.37 31.86
CA GLY A 291 -31.18 -12.47 32.28
C GLY A 291 -31.71 -13.83 31.83
N ASP A 292 -32.25 -13.88 30.60
CA ASP A 292 -32.74 -15.11 29.98
C ASP A 292 -31.68 -15.65 29.00
N LEU A 293 -30.93 -16.69 29.39
CA LEU A 293 -29.94 -17.34 28.57
C LEU A 293 -30.53 -18.08 27.36
N ASP A 294 -31.81 -18.47 27.43
CA ASP A 294 -32.50 -19.10 26.30
C ASP A 294 -32.83 -18.08 25.19
N ALA A 295 -32.88 -16.78 25.51
CA ALA A 295 -33.10 -15.72 24.55
C ALA A 295 -31.83 -15.30 23.80
N GLY A 296 -30.65 -15.73 24.26
CA GLY A 296 -29.36 -15.46 23.57
C GLY A 296 -28.17 -15.54 24.52
N ALA A 297 -27.14 -16.26 24.12
CA ALA A 297 -25.91 -16.49 24.89
C ALA A 297 -24.84 -15.40 24.65
N LEU A 298 -25.26 -14.16 24.42
CA LEU A 298 -24.33 -13.03 24.19
C LEU A 298 -23.70 -12.57 25.51
N PRO A 299 -22.50 -12.02 25.51
CA PRO A 299 -21.85 -11.51 26.67
C PRO A 299 -22.65 -10.37 27.34
N PHE A 300 -22.46 -10.23 28.63
CA PHE A 300 -23.09 -9.17 29.44
C PHE A 300 -22.18 -8.77 30.60
N LYS A 301 -22.48 -7.64 31.26
CA LYS A 301 -21.77 -7.10 32.42
C LYS A 301 -22.74 -6.95 33.62
N LEU A 302 -22.19 -6.86 34.81
CA LEU A 302 -22.92 -6.45 36.01
C LEU A 302 -22.84 -4.93 36.13
N ALA A 303 -23.97 -4.29 36.42
CA ALA A 303 -24.00 -2.84 36.66
C ALA A 303 -23.45 -2.46 38.07
N GLY A 304 -23.15 -3.43 38.89
CA GLY A 304 -22.57 -3.29 40.24
C GLY A 304 -22.06 -4.61 40.76
N ASP A 305 -21.34 -4.59 41.88
CA ASP A 305 -20.81 -5.79 42.53
C ASP A 305 -21.97 -6.68 43.01
N ALA A 306 -22.10 -7.85 42.41
CA ALA A 306 -23.26 -8.70 42.65
C ALA A 306 -23.08 -10.14 42.16
N ALA A 307 -24.02 -10.99 42.54
CA ALA A 307 -24.16 -12.34 42.04
C ALA A 307 -25.18 -12.36 40.89
N PRO A 308 -24.80 -12.78 39.66
CA PRO A 308 -25.78 -12.91 38.59
C PRO A 308 -26.79 -14.02 38.86
N GLU A 309 -28.07 -13.75 38.58
CA GLU A 309 -29.12 -14.74 38.55
C GLU A 309 -29.76 -14.76 37.16
N LEU A 310 -29.69 -15.92 36.50
CA LEU A 310 -30.11 -16.09 35.10
C LEU A 310 -31.14 -17.21 35.02
N SER A 311 -32.04 -17.12 34.05
CA SER A 311 -32.94 -18.23 33.69
C SER A 311 -32.30 -19.03 32.56
N PHE A 312 -32.47 -20.35 32.60
CA PHE A 312 -32.02 -21.30 31.58
C PHE A 312 -32.81 -22.61 31.71
N HIS A 313 -33.27 -23.10 30.55
CA HIS A 313 -34.09 -24.34 30.48
C HIS A 313 -33.39 -25.43 29.68
N GLY A 314 -32.13 -25.26 29.34
CA GLY A 314 -31.29 -26.26 28.67
C GLY A 314 -31.03 -27.49 29.55
N LYS A 315 -30.37 -28.50 28.98
CA LYS A 315 -30.13 -29.79 29.63
C LYS A 315 -28.99 -29.75 30.62
N ASP A 316 -27.95 -28.98 30.31
CA ASP A 316 -26.73 -28.92 31.10
C ASP A 316 -26.74 -27.72 32.06
N THR A 317 -25.93 -27.77 33.10
CA THR A 317 -25.75 -26.64 34.00
C THR A 317 -25.06 -25.50 33.25
N PRO A 318 -25.65 -24.29 33.19
CA PRO A 318 -25.03 -23.16 32.53
C PRO A 318 -23.76 -22.71 33.26
N VAL A 319 -22.74 -22.27 32.48
CA VAL A 319 -21.46 -21.79 32.98
C VAL A 319 -21.19 -20.40 32.45
N LEU A 320 -20.66 -19.51 33.28
CA LEU A 320 -20.20 -18.18 32.89
C LEU A 320 -18.68 -18.11 32.97
N TYR A 321 -18.05 -17.74 31.89
CA TYR A 321 -16.63 -17.43 31.83
C TYR A 321 -16.44 -15.91 31.97
N GLY A 322 -15.75 -15.49 33.03
CA GLY A 322 -15.54 -14.07 33.34
C GLY A 322 -14.22 -13.54 32.77
N SER A 323 -14.23 -12.30 32.33
CA SER A 323 -13.01 -11.59 31.96
C SER A 323 -11.99 -11.43 33.11
N ASP A 324 -12.41 -11.69 34.34
CA ASP A 324 -11.58 -11.77 35.55
C ASP A 324 -10.85 -13.12 35.71
N GLY A 325 -10.89 -13.99 34.71
CA GLY A 325 -10.26 -15.32 34.73
C GLY A 325 -10.99 -16.35 35.61
N LYS A 326 -12.21 -16.07 36.00
CA LYS A 326 -13.02 -17.02 36.82
C LYS A 326 -14.10 -17.68 35.97
N ARG A 327 -14.23 -18.98 36.13
CA ARG A 327 -15.31 -19.79 35.57
C ARG A 327 -16.35 -20.04 36.67
N ARG A 328 -17.57 -19.61 36.47
CA ARG A 328 -18.66 -19.64 37.42
C ARG A 328 -19.69 -20.67 37.01
N ILE A 329 -19.86 -21.69 37.84
CA ILE A 329 -20.81 -22.77 37.59
C ILE A 329 -22.16 -22.38 38.23
N GLY A 330 -23.23 -22.48 37.46
CA GLY A 330 -24.58 -22.15 37.92
C GLY A 330 -25.06 -23.10 38.97
N THR A 331 -25.58 -22.57 40.11
CA THR A 331 -26.28 -23.33 41.13
C THR A 331 -27.78 -23.14 40.95
N SER A 332 -28.52 -24.22 40.73
CA SER A 332 -29.97 -24.17 40.56
C SER A 332 -30.66 -23.65 41.84
N ILE A 333 -31.50 -22.63 41.65
CA ILE A 333 -32.35 -22.07 42.72
C ILE A 333 -33.83 -22.36 42.49
N GLY A 334 -34.15 -23.30 41.59
CA GLY A 334 -35.49 -23.74 41.21
C GLY A 334 -36.09 -22.98 40.02
N ALA A 335 -37.13 -23.57 39.44
CA ALA A 335 -37.90 -23.01 38.33
C ALA A 335 -37.05 -22.56 37.11
N GLY A 336 -35.98 -23.33 36.74
CA GLY A 336 -35.09 -23.00 35.66
C GLY A 336 -34.17 -21.83 35.94
N ARG A 337 -34.07 -21.36 37.18
CA ARG A 337 -33.17 -20.25 37.54
C ARG A 337 -31.90 -20.77 38.16
N TYR A 338 -30.81 -20.08 37.89
CA TYR A 338 -29.47 -20.38 38.37
C TYR A 338 -28.83 -19.12 38.95
N ARG A 339 -28.15 -19.32 40.09
CA ARG A 339 -27.30 -18.29 40.70
C ARG A 339 -25.84 -18.64 40.49
N PHE A 340 -25.03 -17.63 40.19
CA PHE A 340 -23.60 -17.79 39.98
C PHE A 340 -22.81 -17.05 41.06
N ALA A 341 -21.50 -17.37 41.16
CA ALA A 341 -20.64 -16.67 42.10
C ALA A 341 -20.58 -15.18 41.78
N ALA A 342 -20.44 -14.34 42.78
CA ALA A 342 -20.38 -12.89 42.62
C ALA A 342 -19.16 -12.44 41.78
N ALA A 343 -19.32 -11.31 41.15
CA ALA A 343 -18.27 -10.62 40.45
C ALA A 343 -18.36 -9.11 40.67
N ASP A 344 -17.26 -8.45 40.48
CA ASP A 344 -17.18 -7.00 40.53
C ASP A 344 -17.90 -6.37 39.33
N ALA A 345 -18.29 -5.11 39.48
CA ALA A 345 -18.89 -4.33 38.42
C ALA A 345 -17.96 -4.29 37.17
N GLY A 346 -18.56 -4.38 35.99
CA GLY A 346 -17.82 -4.29 34.70
C GLY A 346 -17.14 -5.59 34.28
N VAL A 347 -17.08 -6.64 35.10
CA VAL A 347 -16.61 -7.96 34.64
C VAL A 347 -17.56 -8.47 33.57
N GLU A 348 -17.00 -8.73 32.39
CA GLU A 348 -17.76 -9.27 31.28
C GLU A 348 -17.89 -10.78 31.41
N MET A 349 -19.10 -11.26 31.25
CA MET A 349 -19.48 -12.65 31.39
C MET A 349 -19.84 -13.24 30.03
N PHE A 350 -19.20 -14.34 29.68
CA PHE A 350 -19.46 -15.13 28.47
C PHE A 350 -20.21 -16.40 28.85
N PRO A 351 -21.49 -16.52 28.52
CA PRO A 351 -22.23 -17.75 28.77
C PRO A 351 -21.74 -18.91 27.91
N ALA A 352 -21.53 -20.07 28.51
CA ALA A 352 -21.27 -21.32 27.80
C ALA A 352 -22.44 -22.29 28.10
N LEU A 353 -23.21 -22.59 27.05
CA LEU A 353 -24.42 -23.39 27.15
C LEU A 353 -24.20 -24.76 26.52
N ASP A 354 -24.71 -25.80 27.15
CA ASP A 354 -24.76 -27.17 26.61
C ASP A 354 -23.42 -27.69 26.06
N ASN A 355 -22.29 -27.28 26.65
CA ASN A 355 -20.93 -27.56 26.14
C ASN A 355 -20.66 -27.06 24.69
N GLN A 356 -21.45 -26.14 24.20
CA GLN A 356 -21.27 -25.51 22.88
C GLN A 356 -20.21 -24.44 22.96
N LEU A 357 -18.95 -24.84 23.00
CA LEU A 357 -17.84 -23.91 22.92
C LEU A 357 -17.47 -23.67 21.45
N ALA A 358 -17.12 -22.45 21.11
CA ALA A 358 -16.69 -22.08 19.78
C ALA A 358 -15.38 -22.81 19.40
N LYS A 359 -15.21 -23.05 18.13
CA LYS A 359 -13.97 -23.60 17.58
C LYS A 359 -13.21 -22.49 16.83
N PRO A 360 -11.88 -22.52 16.86
CA PRO A 360 -11.08 -21.62 16.03
C PRO A 360 -11.41 -21.75 14.53
N VAL A 361 -11.19 -20.68 13.78
CA VAL A 361 -11.33 -20.66 12.32
C VAL A 361 -10.24 -21.51 11.68
N SER A 362 -9.01 -21.34 12.15
CA SER A 362 -7.86 -22.09 11.66
C SER A 362 -6.84 -22.34 12.79
N THR A 363 -5.97 -23.36 12.54
CA THR A 363 -4.79 -23.61 13.36
C THR A 363 -3.63 -24.07 12.48
N ARG A 364 -2.42 -23.60 12.75
CA ARG A 364 -1.19 -24.03 12.07
C ARG A 364 0.01 -24.00 13.01
N ALA A 365 1.04 -24.77 12.68
CA ALA A 365 2.31 -24.66 13.37
C ALA A 365 2.96 -23.30 13.08
N VAL A 366 3.58 -22.68 14.09
CA VAL A 366 4.49 -21.56 13.88
C VAL A 366 5.83 -22.10 13.39
N ALA A 367 6.45 -21.40 12.45
CA ALA A 367 7.73 -21.78 11.88
C ALA A 367 8.86 -21.79 12.92
N VAL A 368 9.85 -22.65 12.67
CA VAL A 368 10.96 -22.90 13.62
C VAL A 368 12.06 -21.83 13.55
N HIS A 369 12.22 -21.17 12.39
CA HIS A 369 13.26 -20.16 12.23
C HIS A 369 12.96 -18.91 13.05
N ASP A 370 13.92 -18.49 13.86
CA ASP A 370 13.78 -17.30 14.73
C ASP A 370 14.44 -16.09 14.07
N TRP A 371 13.68 -15.37 13.26
CA TRP A 371 14.14 -14.16 12.57
C TRP A 371 14.53 -13.03 13.52
N GLN A 372 13.99 -13.03 14.75
CA GLN A 372 14.33 -12.02 15.76
C GLN A 372 15.76 -12.19 16.29
N LYS A 373 16.29 -13.41 16.26
CA LYS A 373 17.62 -13.77 16.73
C LYS A 373 18.60 -14.14 15.62
N ASP A 374 18.22 -13.89 14.37
CA ASP A 374 19.10 -14.19 13.25
C ASP A 374 20.38 -13.36 13.32
N ALA A 375 21.50 -14.05 13.41
CA ALA A 375 22.82 -13.43 13.53
C ALA A 375 23.52 -13.23 12.18
N ALA A 376 22.95 -13.71 11.08
CA ALA A 376 23.59 -13.65 9.77
C ALA A 376 23.48 -12.26 9.14
N GLY A 377 22.28 -11.66 9.20
CA GLY A 377 21.96 -10.44 8.51
C GLY A 377 21.99 -10.58 7.00
N TYR A 378 21.17 -9.79 6.31
CA TYR A 378 20.98 -9.91 4.87
C TYR A 378 20.97 -8.56 4.18
N ASP A 379 21.53 -8.49 2.98
CA ASP A 379 21.47 -7.29 2.13
C ASP A 379 20.07 -7.10 1.51
N TYR A 380 19.37 -8.21 1.27
CA TYR A 380 18.13 -8.23 0.53
C TYR A 380 17.09 -9.12 1.24
N LEU A 381 16.00 -8.49 1.67
CA LEU A 381 14.84 -9.16 2.23
C LEU A 381 13.77 -9.29 1.16
N ILE A 382 13.29 -10.49 0.91
CA ILE A 382 12.16 -10.78 0.04
C ILE A 382 11.05 -11.33 0.92
N VAL A 383 10.01 -10.53 1.19
CA VAL A 383 8.83 -10.94 1.94
C VAL A 383 7.75 -11.33 0.94
N SER A 384 7.34 -12.58 0.98
CA SER A 384 6.42 -13.18 0.00
C SER A 384 5.23 -13.84 0.68
N HIS A 385 4.07 -13.76 0.03
CA HIS A 385 2.95 -14.60 0.40
C HIS A 385 3.32 -16.08 0.18
N PRO A 386 2.89 -17.03 1.06
CA PRO A 386 3.30 -18.44 0.98
C PRO A 386 3.04 -19.09 -0.39
N SER A 387 1.93 -18.74 -1.05
CA SER A 387 1.60 -19.29 -2.38
C SER A 387 2.56 -18.85 -3.50
N LEU A 388 3.40 -17.83 -3.28
CA LEU A 388 4.28 -17.22 -4.28
C LEU A 388 5.78 -17.52 -4.03
N ILE A 389 6.11 -18.10 -2.88
CA ILE A 389 7.51 -18.31 -2.45
C ILE A 389 8.29 -19.13 -3.48
N ASP A 390 7.75 -20.24 -3.95
CA ASP A 390 8.47 -21.09 -4.91
C ASP A 390 8.74 -20.39 -6.24
N ALA A 391 7.86 -19.50 -6.65
CA ALA A 391 8.00 -18.74 -7.89
C ALA A 391 9.06 -17.63 -7.81
N ILE A 392 9.33 -17.06 -6.61
CA ILE A 392 10.32 -16.00 -6.40
C ILE A 392 11.74 -16.53 -6.12
N LYS A 393 11.89 -17.77 -5.66
CA LYS A 393 13.20 -18.39 -5.34
C LYS A 393 14.25 -18.23 -6.44
N PRO A 394 13.94 -18.39 -7.75
CA PRO A 394 14.95 -18.19 -8.79
C PRO A 394 15.56 -16.79 -8.83
N LEU A 395 14.80 -15.74 -8.44
CA LEU A 395 15.33 -14.38 -8.34
C LEU A 395 16.28 -14.25 -7.14
N ALA A 396 15.92 -14.83 -6.00
CA ALA A 396 16.77 -14.86 -4.81
C ALA A 396 18.12 -15.52 -5.12
N GLU A 397 18.08 -16.74 -5.67
CA GLU A 397 19.29 -17.47 -6.07
C GLU A 397 20.15 -16.71 -7.10
N PHE A 398 19.48 -15.98 -8.00
CA PHE A 398 20.18 -15.17 -8.99
C PHE A 398 20.95 -14.02 -8.32
N HIS A 399 20.34 -13.34 -7.36
CA HIS A 399 21.00 -12.26 -6.62
C HIS A 399 22.10 -12.78 -5.67
N GLU A 400 21.92 -13.97 -5.06
CA GLU A 400 22.96 -14.63 -4.27
C GLU A 400 24.21 -14.93 -5.12
N LYS A 401 24.04 -15.46 -6.33
CA LYS A 401 25.12 -15.70 -7.28
C LYS A 401 25.84 -14.41 -7.69
N ARG A 402 25.19 -13.27 -7.54
CA ARG A 402 25.77 -11.92 -7.76
C ARG A 402 26.38 -11.31 -6.50
N GLY A 403 26.38 -12.02 -5.39
CA GLY A 403 27.08 -11.65 -4.15
C GLY A 403 26.23 -10.93 -3.11
N LEU A 404 24.92 -10.84 -3.28
CA LEU A 404 24.02 -10.37 -2.21
C LEU A 404 23.72 -11.52 -1.24
N LYS A 405 23.57 -11.19 0.04
CA LYS A 405 22.98 -12.09 1.01
C LYS A 405 21.47 -11.90 0.97
N VAL A 406 20.74 -12.93 0.54
CA VAL A 406 19.29 -12.85 0.35
C VAL A 406 18.55 -13.70 1.36
N ALA A 407 17.48 -13.19 1.95
CA ALA A 407 16.52 -13.95 2.72
C ALA A 407 15.16 -13.93 2.03
N VAL A 408 14.54 -15.08 1.84
CA VAL A 408 13.15 -15.21 1.40
C VAL A 408 12.32 -15.60 2.61
N LEU A 409 11.42 -14.72 3.02
CA LEU A 409 10.58 -14.87 4.20
C LEU A 409 9.12 -15.09 3.79
N ASP A 410 8.50 -16.07 4.43
CA ASP A 410 7.06 -16.20 4.43
C ASP A 410 6.44 -15.07 5.26
N VAL A 411 5.47 -14.35 4.70
CA VAL A 411 4.83 -13.24 5.41
C VAL A 411 4.09 -13.71 6.67
N ASP A 412 3.60 -14.95 6.69
CA ASP A 412 2.94 -15.52 7.88
C ASP A 412 3.93 -15.70 9.03
N GLU A 413 5.20 -16.08 8.73
CA GLU A 413 6.27 -16.11 9.73
C GLU A 413 6.60 -14.71 10.25
N VAL A 414 6.54 -13.71 9.38
CA VAL A 414 6.74 -12.32 9.77
C VAL A 414 5.62 -11.85 10.69
N TYR A 415 4.37 -12.20 10.40
CA TYR A 415 3.25 -11.89 11.30
C TYR A 415 3.41 -12.56 12.66
N ASP A 416 3.74 -13.84 12.67
CA ASP A 416 3.92 -14.62 13.92
C ASP A 416 4.97 -14.00 14.82
N GLN A 417 6.11 -13.59 14.26
CA GLN A 417 7.26 -13.15 15.05
C GLN A 417 7.30 -11.65 15.34
N PHE A 418 6.71 -10.84 14.48
CA PHE A 418 6.82 -9.37 14.57
C PHE A 418 5.51 -8.66 14.86
N ASN A 419 4.37 -9.40 14.89
CA ASN A 419 3.06 -8.85 15.26
C ASN A 419 2.15 -9.87 15.94
N PHE A 420 2.70 -10.77 16.73
CA PHE A 420 1.94 -11.76 17.51
C PHE A 420 0.99 -12.63 16.68
N GLY A 421 1.29 -12.85 15.42
CA GLY A 421 0.51 -13.63 14.47
C GLY A 421 -0.53 -12.84 13.67
N VAL A 422 -0.87 -11.65 14.08
CA VAL A 422 -1.90 -10.84 13.40
C VAL A 422 -1.33 -10.25 12.11
N SER A 423 -2.03 -10.47 10.99
CA SER A 423 -1.71 -9.88 9.70
C SER A 423 -1.85 -8.36 9.75
N HIS A 424 -0.72 -7.65 9.61
CA HIS A 424 -0.70 -6.20 9.67
C HIS A 424 0.59 -5.67 9.01
N PRO A 425 0.57 -4.56 8.25
CA PRO A 425 1.78 -3.96 7.67
C PRO A 425 2.87 -3.71 8.70
N ARG A 426 2.49 -3.40 9.96
CA ARG A 426 3.43 -3.16 11.07
C ARG A 426 4.38 -4.33 11.30
N ALA A 427 3.98 -5.58 11.06
CA ALA A 427 4.86 -6.73 11.20
C ALA A 427 6.07 -6.65 10.27
N ILE A 428 5.83 -6.33 8.99
CA ILE A 428 6.90 -6.18 7.99
C ILE A 428 7.81 -5.00 8.36
N ARG A 429 7.23 -3.88 8.81
CA ARG A 429 8.04 -2.75 9.28
C ARG A 429 8.89 -3.10 10.49
N ASN A 430 8.34 -3.82 11.46
CA ASN A 430 9.06 -4.26 12.66
C ASN A 430 10.22 -5.22 12.32
N LEU A 431 10.03 -6.10 11.32
CA LEU A 431 11.12 -6.92 10.78
C LEU A 431 12.24 -6.04 10.21
N VAL A 432 11.88 -5.07 9.35
CA VAL A 432 12.88 -4.17 8.71
C VAL A 432 13.58 -3.30 9.75
N ASP A 433 12.84 -2.78 10.73
CA ASP A 433 13.37 -2.00 11.85
C ASP A 433 14.36 -2.82 12.67
N ARG A 434 13.99 -4.04 13.05
CA ARG A 434 14.85 -4.98 13.75
C ARG A 434 16.11 -5.29 12.96
N ALA A 435 15.95 -5.60 11.66
CA ALA A 435 17.06 -5.90 10.76
C ALA A 435 17.99 -4.70 10.59
N TRP A 436 17.45 -3.49 10.49
CA TRP A 436 18.23 -2.27 10.35
C TRP A 436 19.06 -1.93 11.59
N HIS A 437 18.50 -2.11 12.79
CA HIS A 437 19.17 -1.71 14.02
C HIS A 437 20.08 -2.79 14.60
N ASP A 438 19.66 -4.05 14.55
CA ASP A 438 20.27 -5.13 15.31
C ASP A 438 21.09 -6.13 14.49
N TRP A 439 20.81 -6.28 13.19
CA TRP A 439 21.56 -7.26 12.40
C TRP A 439 22.95 -6.73 11.97
N PRO A 440 23.96 -7.62 11.90
CA PRO A 440 25.31 -7.23 11.51
C PRO A 440 25.41 -6.77 10.05
N THR A 441 24.60 -7.34 9.14
CA THR A 441 24.43 -6.86 7.78
C THR A 441 23.06 -6.20 7.70
N LYS A 442 23.06 -4.90 7.45
CA LYS A 442 21.82 -4.12 7.35
C LYS A 442 21.19 -4.31 5.98
N PRO A 443 19.87 -4.46 5.87
CA PRO A 443 19.21 -4.60 4.59
C PRO A 443 19.36 -3.32 3.76
N ARG A 444 19.72 -3.50 2.50
CA ARG A 444 19.70 -2.45 1.48
C ARG A 444 18.39 -2.45 0.71
N PHE A 445 17.81 -3.64 0.55
CA PHE A 445 16.65 -3.87 -0.27
C PHE A 445 15.57 -4.66 0.47
N LEU A 446 14.32 -4.28 0.24
CA LEU A 446 13.12 -5.03 0.57
C LEU A 446 12.30 -5.21 -0.70
N LEU A 447 11.94 -6.44 -1.04
CA LEU A 447 10.99 -6.75 -2.09
C LEU A 447 9.74 -7.37 -1.47
N LEU A 448 8.59 -6.79 -1.73
CA LEU A 448 7.29 -7.32 -1.34
C LEU A 448 6.69 -8.09 -2.52
N VAL A 449 6.42 -9.38 -2.34
CA VAL A 449 5.91 -10.25 -3.41
C VAL A 449 4.48 -10.66 -3.10
N GLY A 450 3.57 -9.92 -3.65
CA GLY A 450 2.13 -10.03 -3.45
C GLY A 450 1.43 -8.71 -3.69
N ASP A 451 0.22 -8.77 -4.19
CA ASP A 451 -0.65 -7.63 -4.36
C ASP A 451 -1.21 -7.15 -3.01
N SER A 452 -1.88 -6.02 -2.98
CA SER A 452 -2.49 -5.44 -1.79
C SER A 452 -3.94 -5.01 -2.08
N SER A 453 -4.74 -4.92 -1.03
CA SER A 453 -6.10 -4.39 -1.12
C SER A 453 -6.43 -3.59 0.14
N TYR A 454 -7.12 -2.45 -0.04
CA TYR A 454 -7.74 -1.75 1.08
C TYR A 454 -9.06 -2.41 1.52
N ASP A 455 -9.62 -3.30 0.72
CA ASP A 455 -10.87 -4.03 0.96
C ASP A 455 -10.59 -5.50 1.26
N ILE A 456 -10.22 -5.79 2.50
CA ILE A 456 -9.84 -7.15 2.92
C ILE A 456 -11.05 -8.05 3.18
N ARG A 457 -12.25 -7.47 3.33
CA ARG A 457 -13.52 -8.20 3.58
C ARG A 457 -14.37 -8.35 2.34
N HIS A 458 -13.92 -7.77 1.21
CA HIS A 458 -14.67 -7.73 -0.05
C HIS A 458 -16.02 -7.01 0.06
N ASP A 459 -16.12 -6.01 0.92
CA ASP A 459 -17.35 -5.28 1.19
C ASP A 459 -17.78 -4.42 0.00
N THR A 460 -16.83 -3.84 -0.73
CA THR A 460 -17.13 -3.06 -1.94
C THR A 460 -17.68 -3.90 -3.10
N TYR A 461 -17.44 -5.21 -3.09
CA TYR A 461 -17.92 -6.11 -4.14
C TYR A 461 -19.32 -6.63 -3.92
N ASN A 462 -19.70 -6.74 -2.66
CA ASN A 462 -21.02 -7.23 -2.30
C ASN A 462 -22.07 -6.13 -2.44
N ASP A 463 -21.65 -4.87 -2.62
CA ASP A 463 -22.57 -3.76 -2.73
C ASP A 463 -23.11 -3.61 -4.16
N LEU A 464 -24.45 -3.51 -4.25
CA LEU A 464 -25.17 -3.05 -5.45
C LEU A 464 -24.67 -1.68 -5.96
N ASN A 465 -23.99 -0.91 -5.12
CA ASN A 465 -23.36 0.36 -5.49
C ASN A 465 -22.12 0.18 -6.35
N TYR A 466 -21.36 -0.90 -6.20
CA TYR A 466 -20.27 -1.18 -7.12
C TYR A 466 -20.77 -1.36 -8.54
N ALA A 467 -21.87 -2.08 -8.73
CA ALA A 467 -22.52 -2.20 -10.03
C ALA A 467 -23.03 -0.84 -10.58
N LYS A 468 -23.46 0.06 -9.70
CA LYS A 468 -23.82 1.44 -10.06
C LYS A 468 -22.59 2.29 -10.37
N TRP A 469 -21.50 2.07 -9.65
CA TRP A 469 -20.27 2.81 -9.83
C TRP A 469 -19.57 2.40 -11.13
N THR A 470 -19.47 1.11 -11.41
CA THR A 470 -19.00 0.59 -12.70
C THR A 470 -19.92 1.00 -13.85
N ASN A 471 -21.22 1.13 -13.62
CA ASN A 471 -22.15 1.68 -14.59
C ASN A 471 -21.99 3.19 -14.79
N GLN A 472 -21.55 3.96 -13.80
CA GLN A 472 -21.20 5.37 -13.99
C GLN A 472 -19.92 5.55 -14.82
N GLU A 473 -18.93 4.68 -14.66
CA GLU A 473 -17.79 4.64 -15.57
C GLU A 473 -18.22 4.25 -17.00
N LEU A 474 -19.19 3.37 -17.14
CA LEU A 474 -19.83 3.06 -18.43
C LEU A 474 -20.62 4.24 -19.02
N LEU A 475 -21.08 5.19 -18.20
CA LEU A 475 -21.75 6.42 -18.68
C LEU A 475 -20.77 7.43 -19.31
N TYR A 476 -19.47 7.24 -19.12
CA TYR A 476 -18.41 8.09 -19.65
C TYR A 476 -17.38 7.31 -20.47
N PRO A 477 -17.82 6.57 -21.52
CA PRO A 477 -16.90 5.70 -22.29
C PRO A 477 -15.75 6.45 -22.94
N ASN A 478 -15.95 7.74 -23.24
CA ASN A 478 -14.91 8.60 -23.83
C ASN A 478 -13.99 9.26 -22.79
N HIS A 479 -14.26 9.04 -21.51
CA HIS A 479 -13.49 9.61 -20.42
C HIS A 479 -12.26 8.77 -20.09
N PHE A 480 -12.38 7.49 -20.32
CA PHE A 480 -11.37 6.47 -20.08
C PHE A 480 -10.87 5.83 -21.38
N GLY A 481 -11.08 6.49 -22.50
CA GLY A 481 -10.58 6.06 -23.81
C GLY A 481 -11.11 4.68 -24.23
N ALA A 482 -10.22 3.88 -24.79
CA ALA A 482 -10.56 2.51 -25.23
C ALA A 482 -11.08 1.60 -24.12
N ILE A 483 -10.91 1.97 -22.87
CA ILE A 483 -11.41 1.20 -21.72
C ILE A 483 -12.93 1.19 -21.68
N GLY A 484 -13.61 2.19 -22.22
CA GLY A 484 -15.07 2.31 -22.27
C GLY A 484 -15.84 1.19 -22.99
N GLY A 485 -15.18 0.17 -23.41
CA GLY A 485 -15.85 -0.88 -24.15
C GLY A 485 -15.69 -2.30 -23.66
N THR A 486 -14.65 -2.68 -22.93
CA THR A 486 -14.37 -4.11 -22.82
C THR A 486 -13.67 -4.67 -21.60
N PRO A 487 -12.98 -3.96 -20.72
CA PRO A 487 -12.26 -4.61 -19.63
C PRO A 487 -13.18 -5.38 -18.69
N TYR A 488 -14.39 -4.84 -18.46
CA TYR A 488 -15.32 -5.41 -17.49
C TYR A 488 -16.13 -6.61 -17.99
N LYS A 489 -16.23 -6.81 -19.29
CA LYS A 489 -16.92 -7.98 -19.84
C LYS A 489 -16.20 -9.30 -19.60
N ASN A 490 -14.90 -9.26 -19.39
CA ASN A 490 -14.04 -10.43 -19.23
C ASN A 490 -13.49 -10.57 -17.82
N GLN A 491 -13.90 -9.76 -16.86
CA GLN A 491 -13.48 -9.91 -15.48
C GLN A 491 -14.03 -11.23 -14.90
N PRO A 492 -13.26 -11.97 -14.13
CA PRO A 492 -13.74 -13.17 -13.49
C PRO A 492 -14.89 -12.81 -12.55
N LYS A 493 -15.95 -13.63 -12.57
CA LYS A 493 -17.15 -13.45 -11.72
C LYS A 493 -16.83 -13.55 -10.22
N LYS A 494 -15.66 -14.04 -9.86
CA LYS A 494 -15.12 -14.10 -8.52
C LYS A 494 -13.72 -13.54 -8.59
N LEU A 495 -13.48 -12.43 -7.92
CA LEU A 495 -12.16 -11.83 -7.81
C LEU A 495 -11.28 -12.71 -6.93
N ALA A 496 -10.03 -12.85 -7.32
CA ALA A 496 -9.04 -13.43 -6.44
C ALA A 496 -8.84 -12.49 -5.24
N ASP A 497 -8.55 -13.06 -4.08
CA ASP A 497 -8.09 -12.26 -2.95
C ASP A 497 -6.77 -11.59 -3.36
N ARG A 498 -6.77 -10.27 -3.34
CA ARG A 498 -5.61 -9.45 -3.73
C ARG A 498 -4.78 -9.00 -2.53
N ASN A 499 -5.30 -9.10 -1.32
CA ASN A 499 -4.57 -8.68 -0.14
C ASN A 499 -3.57 -9.75 0.33
N LEU A 500 -2.60 -10.06 -0.52
CA LEU A 500 -1.56 -11.05 -0.21
C LEU A 500 -0.45 -10.46 0.67
N ILE A 501 -0.05 -9.21 0.43
CA ILE A 501 0.91 -8.47 1.24
C ILE A 501 0.35 -7.08 1.48
N PRO A 502 -0.13 -6.77 2.67
CA PRO A 502 -0.76 -5.49 2.96
C PRO A 502 0.22 -4.32 2.80
N THR A 503 -0.31 -3.15 2.50
CA THR A 503 0.45 -1.90 2.43
C THR A 503 -0.06 -0.91 3.48
N TRP A 504 0.80 0.03 3.90
CA TRP A 504 0.40 1.09 4.80
C TRP A 504 -0.42 2.14 4.06
N GLN A 505 -1.46 2.67 4.71
CA GLN A 505 -2.30 3.73 4.17
C GLN A 505 -1.87 5.09 4.72
N TYR A 506 -1.16 5.87 3.91
CA TYR A 506 -0.71 7.22 4.26
C TYR A 506 -1.80 8.25 3.98
N PRO A 507 -2.22 9.07 4.95
CA PRO A 507 -3.18 10.14 4.74
C PRO A 507 -2.51 11.33 4.04
N SER A 508 -2.73 11.47 2.74
CA SER A 508 -2.26 12.59 1.94
C SER A 508 -3.27 13.75 1.96
N PRO A 509 -2.92 14.93 1.42
CA PRO A 509 -3.88 16.03 1.28
C PRO A 509 -5.14 15.69 0.49
N GLU A 510 -5.04 14.73 -0.43
CA GLU A 510 -6.13 14.30 -1.31
C GLU A 510 -6.78 12.97 -0.87
N GLY A 511 -6.49 12.51 0.34
CA GLY A 511 -6.99 11.27 0.90
C GLY A 511 -5.91 10.20 1.07
N GLN A 512 -6.27 9.08 1.67
CA GLN A 512 -5.34 7.98 1.93
C GLN A 512 -4.75 7.40 0.64
N SER A 513 -3.48 7.03 0.70
CA SER A 513 -2.72 6.45 -0.40
C SER A 513 -1.85 5.29 0.10
N ALA A 514 -1.72 4.25 -0.70
CA ALA A 514 -0.80 3.16 -0.42
C ALA A 514 0.65 3.67 -0.38
N SER A 515 1.39 3.30 0.67
CA SER A 515 2.77 3.71 0.87
C SER A 515 3.65 2.54 1.29
N ASP A 516 4.35 1.95 0.34
CA ASP A 516 5.41 0.99 0.65
C ASP A 516 6.70 1.67 1.14
N ASN A 517 6.82 2.99 0.94
CA ASN A 517 7.91 3.80 1.51
C ASN A 517 8.00 3.63 3.03
N TRP A 518 6.85 3.53 3.69
CA TRP A 518 6.75 3.39 5.13
C TRP A 518 7.52 2.19 5.70
N PHE A 519 7.63 1.08 4.96
CA PHE A 519 8.39 -0.09 5.37
C PHE A 519 9.91 0.16 5.41
N GLY A 520 10.40 1.06 4.56
CA GLY A 520 11.82 1.39 4.49
C GLY A 520 12.24 2.58 5.36
N SER A 521 11.28 3.27 6.00
CA SER A 521 11.52 4.46 6.81
C SER A 521 11.63 4.08 8.29
N VAL A 522 12.74 3.46 8.67
CA VAL A 522 12.98 2.85 9.99
C VAL A 522 14.15 3.48 10.76
N ASP A 523 14.66 4.62 10.33
CA ASP A 523 15.77 5.32 11.01
C ASP A 523 15.22 6.50 11.85
N GLY A 524 14.69 6.18 13.03
CA GLY A 524 14.08 7.16 13.94
C GLY A 524 12.73 7.67 13.45
N ASP A 525 12.47 8.96 13.67
CA ASP A 525 11.22 9.62 13.29
C ASP A 525 11.23 10.17 11.84
N ASP A 526 12.30 9.91 11.08
CA ASP A 526 12.40 10.35 9.71
C ASP A 526 11.49 9.50 8.80
N TRP A 527 10.72 10.17 7.97
CA TRP A 527 9.85 9.56 6.96
C TRP A 527 10.60 9.25 5.65
N HIS A 528 11.87 9.62 5.55
CA HIS A 528 12.70 9.24 4.41
C HIS A 528 13.17 7.78 4.54
N PRO A 529 13.12 7.01 3.45
CA PRO A 529 13.53 5.62 3.51
C PRO A 529 15.06 5.49 3.65
N VAL A 530 15.48 4.49 4.41
CA VAL A 530 16.86 4.03 4.49
C VAL A 530 17.06 2.68 3.79
N VAL A 531 16.00 1.92 3.65
CA VAL A 531 15.92 0.69 2.86
C VAL A 531 15.13 0.94 1.58
N ALA A 532 15.66 0.47 0.46
CA ALA A 532 14.98 0.59 -0.83
C ALA A 532 13.88 -0.47 -0.95
N VAL A 533 12.64 -0.03 -1.05
CA VAL A 533 11.48 -0.92 -1.14
C VAL A 533 10.99 -0.99 -2.58
N GLY A 534 10.75 -2.22 -3.06
CA GLY A 534 10.06 -2.51 -4.30
C GLY A 534 8.94 -3.52 -4.08
N ARG A 535 7.98 -3.53 -4.97
CA ARG A 535 6.85 -4.47 -4.93
C ARG A 535 6.66 -5.18 -6.27
N PHE A 536 6.38 -6.47 -6.20
CA PHE A 536 5.72 -7.21 -7.27
C PHE A 536 4.23 -7.32 -6.90
N PRO A 537 3.37 -6.43 -7.44
CA PRO A 537 1.94 -6.47 -7.17
C PRO A 537 1.30 -7.58 -8.03
N VAL A 538 1.35 -8.79 -7.53
CA VAL A 538 0.98 -10.05 -8.23
C VAL A 538 0.10 -10.91 -7.34
N VAL A 539 -0.76 -11.69 -7.97
CA VAL A 539 -1.70 -12.58 -7.29
C VAL A 539 -1.37 -14.06 -7.56
N THR A 540 -0.72 -14.35 -8.69
CA THR A 540 -0.47 -15.72 -9.13
C THR A 540 1.03 -16.04 -9.25
N PRO A 541 1.43 -17.33 -9.04
CA PRO A 541 2.79 -17.76 -9.29
C PRO A 541 3.28 -17.51 -10.73
N ASP A 542 2.40 -17.53 -11.72
CA ASP A 542 2.78 -17.34 -13.12
C ASP A 542 3.12 -15.87 -13.41
N GLU A 543 2.44 -14.91 -12.79
CA GLU A 543 2.83 -13.49 -12.84
C GLU A 543 4.20 -13.28 -12.21
N VAL A 544 4.49 -13.91 -11.06
CA VAL A 544 5.82 -13.86 -10.43
C VAL A 544 6.88 -14.40 -11.39
N LYS A 545 6.67 -15.60 -11.96
CA LYS A 545 7.62 -16.23 -12.90
C LYS A 545 7.89 -15.34 -14.11
N ALA A 546 6.87 -14.68 -14.65
CA ALA A 546 7.01 -13.77 -15.79
C ALA A 546 7.91 -12.57 -15.44
N ILE A 547 7.66 -11.91 -14.29
CA ILE A 547 8.48 -10.77 -13.83
C ILE A 547 9.91 -11.24 -13.52
N VAL A 548 10.07 -12.37 -12.84
CA VAL A 548 11.39 -12.94 -12.49
C VAL A 548 12.20 -13.27 -13.74
N ALA A 549 11.60 -13.95 -14.71
CA ALA A 549 12.27 -14.28 -15.99
C ALA A 549 12.72 -13.02 -16.72
N LYS A 550 11.82 -12.03 -16.83
CA LYS A 550 12.08 -10.72 -17.44
C LYS A 550 13.22 -9.98 -16.73
N THR A 551 13.24 -9.99 -15.42
CA THR A 551 14.27 -9.32 -14.60
C THR A 551 15.63 -10.00 -14.74
N ILE A 552 15.68 -11.32 -14.65
CA ILE A 552 16.92 -12.09 -14.82
C ILE A 552 17.48 -11.90 -16.24
N ASP A 553 16.63 -11.97 -17.25
CA ASP A 553 17.04 -11.78 -18.65
C ASP A 553 17.56 -10.39 -18.90
N TYR A 554 16.90 -9.35 -18.38
CA TYR A 554 17.37 -7.97 -18.48
C TYR A 554 18.77 -7.77 -17.92
N ILE A 555 19.04 -8.35 -16.74
CA ILE A 555 20.35 -8.20 -16.08
C ILE A 555 21.42 -9.09 -16.71
N SER A 556 21.10 -10.34 -17.08
CA SER A 556 22.08 -11.34 -17.54
C SER A 556 22.39 -11.29 -19.04
N LYS A 557 21.46 -10.76 -19.84
CA LYS A 557 21.54 -10.71 -21.31
C LYS A 557 21.36 -9.28 -21.84
N PRO A 558 22.22 -8.33 -21.42
CA PRO A 558 22.05 -6.93 -21.79
C PRO A 558 22.07 -6.76 -23.32
N GLN A 559 21.08 -6.09 -23.85
CA GLN A 559 20.92 -5.83 -25.28
C GLN A 559 21.62 -4.53 -25.64
N LEU A 560 22.82 -4.63 -26.24
CA LEU A 560 23.51 -3.45 -26.73
C LEU A 560 22.73 -2.78 -27.84
N GLY A 561 22.62 -1.47 -27.78
CA GLY A 561 21.90 -0.66 -28.77
C GLY A 561 21.72 0.78 -28.32
N ALA A 562 21.50 1.67 -29.30
CA ALA A 562 21.36 3.11 -29.04
C ALA A 562 20.17 3.43 -28.08
N TRP A 563 19.20 2.54 -28.00
CA TRP A 563 18.07 2.67 -27.04
C TRP A 563 18.50 2.87 -25.59
N ARG A 564 19.69 2.39 -25.23
CA ARG A 564 20.24 2.52 -23.86
C ARG A 564 20.62 3.95 -23.47
N ARG A 565 20.69 4.85 -24.45
CA ARG A 565 20.90 6.30 -24.23
C ARG A 565 19.66 7.13 -24.50
N ASP A 566 18.59 6.50 -25.00
CA ASP A 566 17.39 7.22 -25.42
C ASP A 566 16.42 7.35 -24.25
N VAL A 567 16.03 8.58 -23.92
CA VAL A 567 15.08 8.93 -22.86
C VAL A 567 13.87 9.59 -23.50
N MET A 568 12.70 9.01 -23.32
CA MET A 568 11.46 9.59 -23.83
C MET A 568 10.81 10.49 -22.77
N PHE A 569 10.51 11.73 -23.18
CA PHE A 569 9.76 12.70 -22.38
C PHE A 569 8.37 12.90 -22.97
N ILE A 570 7.36 12.54 -22.23
CA ILE A 570 5.96 12.70 -22.57
C ILE A 570 5.37 13.74 -21.62
N THR A 571 4.73 14.78 -22.16
CA THR A 571 4.01 15.76 -21.36
C THR A 571 2.60 15.96 -21.87
N ASP A 572 1.70 16.33 -20.95
CA ASP A 572 0.44 16.91 -21.35
C ASP A 572 0.62 18.32 -21.95
N GLU A 573 -0.46 19.08 -22.08
CA GLU A 573 -0.46 20.40 -22.71
C GLU A 573 0.08 21.54 -21.82
N ILE A 574 0.49 21.27 -20.57
CA ILE A 574 0.96 22.28 -19.61
C ILE A 574 2.39 22.71 -19.96
N ASP A 575 2.58 24.00 -20.21
CA ASP A 575 3.87 24.56 -20.66
C ASP A 575 4.98 24.41 -19.59
N ALA A 576 4.64 24.49 -18.32
CA ALA A 576 5.61 24.29 -17.24
C ALA A 576 6.24 22.90 -17.27
N PHE A 577 5.47 21.86 -17.55
CA PHE A 577 5.98 20.48 -17.68
C PHE A 577 6.87 20.31 -18.91
N LYS A 578 6.51 20.95 -20.03
CA LYS A 578 7.34 20.97 -21.24
C LYS A 578 8.68 21.66 -21.00
N GLN A 579 8.65 22.80 -20.30
CA GLN A 579 9.89 23.55 -19.97
C GLN A 579 10.79 22.72 -19.06
N ALA A 580 10.25 22.10 -18.01
CA ALA A 580 11.00 21.26 -17.09
C ALA A 580 11.60 20.03 -17.82
N SER A 581 10.81 19.35 -18.63
CA SER A 581 11.31 18.24 -19.47
C SER A 581 12.42 18.68 -20.41
N ASN A 582 12.31 19.87 -21.01
CA ASN A 582 13.38 20.43 -21.85
C ASN A 582 14.67 20.72 -21.09
N GLN A 583 14.57 21.18 -19.85
CA GLN A 583 15.74 21.46 -19.01
C GLN A 583 16.46 20.14 -18.64
N ILE A 584 15.71 19.10 -18.27
CA ILE A 584 16.27 17.77 -18.00
C ILE A 584 16.92 17.21 -19.27
N ALA A 585 16.21 17.26 -20.41
CA ALA A 585 16.71 16.78 -21.69
C ALA A 585 18.00 17.50 -22.11
N THR A 586 18.12 18.81 -21.90
CA THR A 586 19.33 19.57 -22.19
C THR A 586 20.51 19.14 -21.30
N ALA A 587 20.27 18.91 -20.01
CA ALA A 587 21.31 18.41 -19.11
C ALA A 587 21.80 17.02 -19.54
N LEU A 588 20.87 16.09 -19.79
CA LEU A 588 21.20 14.74 -20.26
C LEU A 588 21.93 14.72 -21.60
N GLY A 589 21.59 15.65 -22.48
CA GLY A 589 22.29 15.81 -23.77
C GLY A 589 23.77 16.11 -23.62
N GLN A 590 24.19 16.82 -22.59
CA GLN A 590 25.61 17.09 -22.34
C GLN A 590 26.38 15.81 -21.98
N GLU A 591 25.71 14.81 -21.42
CA GLU A 591 26.28 13.51 -21.11
C GLU A 591 26.20 12.50 -22.28
N GLY A 592 25.55 12.88 -23.38
CA GLY A 592 25.43 12.02 -24.58
C GLY A 592 24.09 11.29 -24.74
N PHE A 593 23.14 11.49 -23.80
CA PHE A 593 21.80 10.96 -23.93
C PHE A 593 21.00 11.68 -25.02
N VAL A 594 20.03 11.01 -25.58
CA VAL A 594 19.12 11.56 -26.59
C VAL A 594 17.73 11.64 -25.99
N ALA A 595 17.15 12.84 -26.05
CA ALA A 595 15.79 13.07 -25.60
C ALA A 595 14.81 12.94 -26.77
N ASP A 596 13.88 12.00 -26.65
CA ASP A 596 12.72 11.90 -27.53
C ASP A 596 11.54 12.59 -26.87
N LYS A 597 10.90 13.54 -27.57
CA LYS A 597 9.91 14.45 -26.96
C LYS A 597 8.55 14.28 -27.63
N VAL A 598 7.57 13.87 -26.85
CA VAL A 598 6.17 13.77 -27.27
C VAL A 598 5.34 14.70 -26.37
N TYR A 599 5.16 15.94 -26.83
CA TYR A 599 4.48 16.99 -26.07
C TYR A 599 3.12 17.30 -26.67
N ALA A 600 2.07 17.08 -25.90
CA ALA A 600 0.72 17.41 -26.33
C ALA A 600 0.50 18.92 -26.50
N SER A 601 -0.45 19.30 -27.32
CA SER A 601 -0.79 20.68 -27.58
C SER A 601 -2.28 20.94 -27.40
N PRO A 602 -2.69 22.03 -26.70
CA PRO A 602 -4.09 22.37 -26.56
C PRO A 602 -4.78 22.73 -27.88
N LYS A 603 -4.00 22.92 -28.95
CA LYS A 603 -4.53 23.24 -30.30
C LYS A 603 -4.93 22.01 -31.07
N GLU A 604 -4.56 20.81 -30.60
CA GLU A 604 -4.89 19.57 -31.26
C GLU A 604 -6.27 19.08 -30.89
N SER A 605 -7.00 18.60 -31.89
CA SER A 605 -8.38 18.09 -31.70
C SER A 605 -8.42 16.67 -31.14
N ASP A 606 -7.31 15.92 -31.34
CA ASP A 606 -7.10 14.58 -30.79
C ASP A 606 -5.62 14.31 -30.54
N ASN A 607 -5.34 13.22 -29.82
CA ASN A 607 -3.99 12.81 -29.49
C ASN A 607 -3.51 11.56 -30.25
N LEU A 608 -4.15 11.16 -31.32
CA LEU A 608 -3.83 9.92 -32.05
C LEU A 608 -2.37 9.87 -32.51
N ALA A 609 -1.86 11.00 -33.01
CA ALA A 609 -0.45 11.12 -33.42
C ALA A 609 0.50 10.91 -32.24
N HIS A 610 0.17 11.49 -31.07
CA HIS A 610 0.94 11.32 -29.84
C HIS A 610 0.89 9.88 -29.33
N GLN A 611 -0.29 9.26 -29.30
CA GLN A 611 -0.45 7.85 -28.93
C GLN A 611 0.41 6.94 -29.78
N ASN A 612 0.40 7.15 -31.10
CA ASN A 612 1.22 6.37 -32.03
C ASN A 612 2.72 6.60 -31.80
N ALA A 613 3.13 7.87 -31.58
CA ALA A 613 4.53 8.21 -31.30
C ALA A 613 5.01 7.58 -29.98
N ILE A 614 4.18 7.59 -28.94
CA ILE A 614 4.49 6.98 -27.65
C ILE A 614 4.67 5.47 -27.80
N ARG A 615 3.69 4.78 -28.41
CA ARG A 615 3.78 3.33 -28.65
C ARG A 615 5.00 2.95 -29.47
N GLN A 616 5.19 3.62 -30.60
CA GLN A 616 6.35 3.36 -31.46
C GLN A 616 7.66 3.61 -30.72
N GLY A 617 7.75 4.72 -29.97
CA GLY A 617 8.95 5.04 -29.23
C GLY A 617 9.27 4.01 -28.15
N ILE A 618 8.29 3.50 -27.42
CA ILE A 618 8.49 2.43 -26.43
C ILE A 618 8.89 1.13 -27.16
N ASP A 619 8.25 0.79 -28.27
CA ASP A 619 8.58 -0.41 -29.07
C ASP A 619 9.98 -0.37 -29.66
N ASP A 620 10.46 0.80 -30.05
CA ASP A 620 11.86 1.01 -30.53
C ASP A 620 12.89 0.83 -29.39
N GLY A 621 12.44 0.87 -28.14
CA GLY A 621 13.24 0.76 -26.92
C GLY A 621 13.67 2.13 -26.39
N ARG A 622 13.57 2.31 -25.11
CA ARG A 622 14.02 3.48 -24.34
C ARG A 622 14.63 3.01 -23.01
N LEU A 623 15.64 3.72 -22.54
CA LEU A 623 16.20 3.49 -21.20
C LEU A 623 15.23 3.95 -20.12
N ILE A 624 14.66 5.13 -20.33
CA ILE A 624 13.67 5.74 -19.44
C ILE A 624 12.50 6.26 -20.29
N VAL A 625 11.29 5.98 -19.83
CA VAL A 625 10.07 6.65 -20.31
C VAL A 625 9.54 7.50 -19.16
N HIS A 626 9.57 8.81 -19.33
CA HIS A 626 9.13 9.79 -18.35
C HIS A 626 7.86 10.47 -18.85
N PHE A 627 6.77 10.30 -18.09
CA PHE A 627 5.54 11.05 -18.27
C PHE A 627 5.33 12.03 -17.14
N ILE A 628 4.99 13.27 -17.43
CA ILE A 628 4.53 14.26 -16.46
C ILE A 628 3.31 14.99 -16.98
N GLY A 629 2.21 14.95 -16.25
CA GLY A 629 0.93 15.50 -16.71
C GLY A 629 -0.26 15.00 -15.92
N HIS A 630 -1.43 15.08 -16.53
CA HIS A 630 -2.66 14.51 -16.00
C HIS A 630 -2.74 13.01 -16.26
N GLY A 631 -3.19 12.26 -15.27
CA GLY A 631 -3.33 10.82 -15.42
C GLY A 631 -4.38 10.24 -14.47
N GLY A 632 -4.47 8.94 -14.49
CA GLY A 632 -5.34 8.15 -13.66
C GLY A 632 -4.95 6.69 -13.70
N ARG A 633 -5.71 5.84 -13.04
CA ARG A 633 -5.43 4.42 -12.90
C ARG A 633 -5.11 3.73 -14.23
N TYR A 634 -5.82 4.09 -15.30
CA TYR A 634 -5.74 3.39 -16.59
C TYR A 634 -5.07 4.20 -17.69
N ILE A 635 -4.63 5.46 -17.41
CA ILE A 635 -4.42 6.41 -18.50
C ILE A 635 -3.42 7.50 -18.15
N TRP A 636 -2.59 7.85 -19.12
CA TRP A 636 -1.95 9.16 -19.28
C TRP A 636 -2.78 10.00 -20.24
N ARG A 637 -3.08 11.23 -19.89
CA ARG A 637 -4.00 12.07 -20.66
C ARG A 637 -3.62 13.55 -20.65
N THR A 638 -4.25 14.30 -21.54
CA THR A 638 -4.15 15.75 -21.55
C THR A 638 -5.31 16.37 -20.78
N GLY A 639 -5.00 17.38 -19.95
CA GLY A 639 -5.97 18.22 -19.28
C GLY A 639 -7.03 17.52 -18.43
N PRO A 640 -7.97 18.29 -17.88
CA PRO A 640 -9.14 17.72 -17.23
C PRO A 640 -10.06 17.03 -18.26
N PRO A 641 -10.85 16.08 -17.80
CA PRO A 641 -11.74 15.35 -18.69
C PRO A 641 -12.71 16.28 -19.42
N ASP A 642 -12.68 16.26 -20.73
CA ASP A 642 -13.70 16.89 -21.60
C ASP A 642 -14.26 15.80 -22.50
N LEU A 643 -15.49 15.40 -22.26
CA LEU A 643 -16.18 14.33 -22.98
C LEU A 643 -16.27 14.55 -24.50
N ARG A 644 -15.95 15.75 -25.00
CA ARG A 644 -15.99 16.12 -26.41
C ARG A 644 -14.69 15.87 -27.16
N LYS A 645 -13.61 15.52 -26.44
CA LYS A 645 -12.26 15.32 -27.01
C LYS A 645 -11.71 13.98 -26.62
N ASN A 646 -10.90 13.40 -27.46
CA ASN A 646 -10.00 12.31 -27.06
C ASN A 646 -8.78 12.91 -26.34
N HIS A 647 -8.74 12.74 -25.04
CA HIS A 647 -7.66 13.22 -24.17
C HIS A 647 -6.56 12.19 -23.93
N ASP A 648 -6.70 11.00 -24.45
CA ASP A 648 -5.82 9.88 -24.16
C ASP A 648 -4.46 10.10 -24.81
N LEU A 649 -3.39 9.97 -24.03
CA LEU A 649 -2.02 9.89 -24.52
C LEU A 649 -1.53 8.44 -24.56
N PHE A 650 -1.82 7.69 -23.52
CA PHE A 650 -1.46 6.28 -23.41
C PHE A 650 -2.35 5.58 -22.39
N THR A 651 -2.81 4.38 -22.70
CA THR A 651 -3.80 3.66 -21.91
C THR A 651 -3.32 2.29 -21.47
N LEU A 652 -4.05 1.67 -20.56
CA LEU A 652 -3.84 0.28 -20.12
C LEU A 652 -3.78 -0.70 -21.33
N ASP A 653 -4.65 -0.51 -22.32
CA ASP A 653 -4.70 -1.36 -23.53
C ASP A 653 -3.48 -1.17 -24.40
N ASP A 654 -2.93 0.05 -24.47
CA ASP A 654 -1.70 0.33 -25.17
C ASP A 654 -0.52 -0.45 -24.59
N VAL A 655 -0.45 -0.56 -23.25
CA VAL A 655 0.58 -1.39 -22.59
C VAL A 655 0.49 -2.83 -23.07
N GLY A 656 -0.72 -3.39 -23.12
CA GLY A 656 -0.95 -4.75 -23.61
C GLY A 656 -0.55 -4.94 -25.08
N SER A 657 -0.55 -3.88 -25.89
CA SER A 657 -0.20 -3.90 -27.32
C SER A 657 1.28 -3.74 -27.62
N LEU A 658 2.12 -3.40 -26.65
CA LEU A 658 3.56 -3.15 -26.81
C LEU A 658 4.32 -4.36 -27.36
N LYS A 659 5.43 -4.09 -28.06
CA LYS A 659 6.31 -5.08 -28.71
C LYS A 659 7.78 -4.83 -28.40
N ASN A 660 8.08 -4.13 -27.32
CA ASN A 660 9.43 -3.69 -26.98
C ASN A 660 10.36 -4.83 -26.52
N ALA A 661 9.84 -6.02 -26.27
CA ALA A 661 10.59 -7.23 -25.91
C ALA A 661 11.67 -6.94 -24.84
N SER A 662 12.92 -7.35 -25.07
CA SER A 662 14.04 -7.19 -24.10
C SER A 662 14.55 -5.74 -23.92
N ARG A 663 14.00 -4.76 -24.65
CA ARG A 663 14.37 -3.34 -24.51
C ARG A 663 13.44 -2.62 -23.54
N LEU A 664 13.49 -3.06 -22.30
CA LEU A 664 12.53 -2.67 -21.24
C LEU A 664 12.96 -1.35 -20.59
N PRO A 665 12.11 -0.31 -20.63
CA PRO A 665 12.38 0.96 -19.96
C PRO A 665 12.16 0.88 -18.45
N MET A 666 12.81 1.78 -17.71
CA MET A 666 12.27 2.29 -16.45
C MET A 666 11.18 3.31 -16.76
N VAL A 667 9.97 3.07 -16.27
CA VAL A 667 8.85 4.01 -16.45
C VAL A 667 8.75 4.92 -15.23
N LEU A 668 8.82 6.23 -15.44
CA LEU A 668 8.57 7.27 -14.45
C LEU A 668 7.23 7.92 -14.77
N SER A 669 6.17 7.49 -14.07
CA SER A 669 4.82 8.00 -14.27
C SER A 669 4.52 9.09 -13.25
N MET A 670 4.96 10.31 -13.54
CA MET A 670 4.85 11.47 -12.65
C MET A 670 3.48 12.14 -12.84
N THR A 671 2.45 11.51 -12.33
CA THR A 671 1.06 11.93 -12.49
C THR A 671 0.19 11.42 -11.35
N CYS A 672 -1.08 11.82 -11.32
CA CYS A 672 -2.06 11.28 -10.39
C CYS A 672 -2.19 9.76 -10.56
N TYR A 673 -2.32 9.10 -9.47
CA TYR A 673 -2.63 7.68 -9.19
C TYR A 673 -2.58 6.71 -10.39
N SER A 674 -1.44 6.65 -11.04
CA SER A 674 -1.19 5.70 -12.13
C SER A 674 -0.68 4.32 -11.66
N ALA A 675 -0.51 4.14 -10.34
CA ALA A 675 -0.14 2.86 -9.75
C ALA A 675 -0.81 2.62 -8.37
N PRO A 676 -2.15 2.71 -8.26
CA PRO A 676 -2.86 2.33 -7.04
C PRO A 676 -2.96 0.80 -6.93
N PHE A 677 -1.89 0.16 -6.52
CA PHE A 677 -1.80 -1.30 -6.37
C PHE A 677 -2.57 -1.85 -5.16
N ASP A 678 -3.22 -0.99 -4.39
CA ASP A 678 -4.13 -1.35 -3.29
C ASP A 678 -5.59 -1.48 -3.75
N ASN A 679 -5.86 -1.41 -5.04
CA ASN A 679 -7.22 -1.49 -5.53
C ASN A 679 -7.72 -2.95 -5.49
N PRO A 680 -8.90 -3.20 -4.87
CA PRO A 680 -9.42 -4.56 -4.71
C PRO A 680 -9.81 -5.25 -6.02
N ALA A 681 -10.10 -4.47 -7.08
CA ALA A 681 -10.77 -4.97 -8.27
C ALA A 681 -9.95 -4.92 -9.54
N GLU A 682 -9.11 -3.91 -9.69
CA GLU A 682 -8.66 -3.48 -11.00
C GLU A 682 -7.17 -3.16 -11.01
N ASP A 683 -6.51 -3.57 -12.07
CA ASP A 683 -5.11 -3.23 -12.31
C ASP A 683 -4.95 -1.77 -12.70
N SER A 684 -3.85 -1.18 -12.30
CA SER A 684 -3.41 0.12 -12.79
C SER A 684 -2.51 -0.02 -14.03
N ILE A 685 -2.33 1.09 -14.75
CA ILE A 685 -1.39 1.13 -15.87
C ILE A 685 0.04 0.82 -15.41
N GLY A 686 0.42 1.21 -14.19
CA GLY A 686 1.73 0.90 -13.61
C GLY A 686 1.93 -0.58 -13.39
N GLU A 687 0.95 -1.25 -12.81
CA GLU A 687 0.97 -2.71 -12.61
C GLU A 687 1.04 -3.45 -13.94
N ARG A 688 0.24 -3.02 -14.91
CA ARG A 688 0.20 -3.64 -16.23
C ARG A 688 1.55 -3.56 -16.93
N PHE A 689 2.25 -2.43 -16.87
CA PHE A 689 3.61 -2.30 -17.41
C PHE A 689 4.58 -3.34 -16.85
N LEU A 690 4.49 -3.61 -15.55
CA LEU A 690 5.37 -4.59 -14.90
C LEU A 690 4.97 -6.04 -15.20
N ARG A 691 3.66 -6.34 -15.17
CA ARG A 691 3.15 -7.72 -15.29
C ARG A 691 3.20 -8.30 -16.70
N GLU A 692 3.22 -7.46 -17.76
CA GLU A 692 3.28 -7.97 -19.12
C GLU A 692 4.51 -8.88 -19.30
N PRO A 693 4.34 -10.13 -19.72
CA PRO A 693 5.46 -11.02 -19.98
C PRO A 693 6.26 -10.55 -21.19
N ASP A 694 7.58 -10.61 -21.09
CA ASP A 694 8.54 -10.31 -22.16
C ASP A 694 8.46 -8.91 -22.79
N LYS A 695 7.69 -7.98 -22.21
CA LYS A 695 7.50 -6.61 -22.71
C LYS A 695 7.10 -5.67 -21.57
N GLY A 696 6.70 -4.43 -21.90
CA GLY A 696 6.29 -3.43 -20.92
C GLY A 696 7.49 -2.71 -20.31
N ALA A 697 7.68 -2.81 -19.00
CA ALA A 697 8.77 -2.14 -18.27
C ALA A 697 9.55 -3.11 -17.38
N ILE A 698 10.81 -2.76 -17.08
CA ILE A 698 11.61 -3.46 -16.07
C ILE A 698 11.21 -3.06 -14.66
N ALA A 699 10.83 -1.81 -14.51
CA ALA A 699 10.30 -1.25 -13.27
C ALA A 699 9.46 0.00 -13.57
N VAL A 700 8.57 0.33 -12.65
CA VAL A 700 7.70 1.51 -12.71
C VAL A 700 7.83 2.28 -11.40
N PHE A 701 8.02 3.59 -11.46
CA PHE A 701 7.93 4.48 -10.30
C PHE A 701 6.76 5.43 -10.51
N ALA A 702 5.74 5.30 -9.69
CA ALA A 702 4.47 5.96 -9.92
C ALA A 702 3.70 6.21 -8.61
N ALA A 703 2.75 7.15 -8.66
CA ALA A 703 1.95 7.51 -7.52
C ALA A 703 0.76 6.55 -7.34
N SER A 704 0.50 6.19 -6.08
CA SER A 704 -0.63 5.37 -5.66
C SER A 704 -1.92 6.16 -5.50
N TRP A 705 -1.88 7.50 -5.43
CA TRP A 705 -3.06 8.35 -5.30
C TRP A 705 -2.87 9.71 -6.00
N ARG A 706 -3.87 10.59 -5.85
CA ARG A 706 -3.92 11.93 -6.44
C ARG A 706 -2.82 12.82 -5.86
N ASN A 707 -2.13 13.55 -6.71
CA ASN A 707 -1.06 14.46 -6.34
C ASN A 707 -0.85 15.55 -7.38
N ALA A 708 -0.08 16.56 -7.02
CA ALA A 708 0.47 17.52 -7.97
C ALA A 708 1.86 17.02 -8.43
N PRO A 709 2.06 16.74 -9.73
CA PRO A 709 3.35 16.30 -10.23
C PRO A 709 4.44 17.34 -9.98
N SER A 710 5.62 16.92 -9.51
CA SER A 710 6.76 17.78 -9.23
C SER A 710 7.88 17.61 -10.27
N PRO A 711 8.17 18.61 -11.10
CA PRO A 711 9.31 18.60 -12.00
C PRO A 711 10.65 18.45 -11.29
N ALA A 712 10.80 19.06 -10.10
CA ALA A 712 12.02 18.96 -9.30
C ALA A 712 12.25 17.53 -8.80
N PHE A 713 11.19 16.87 -8.36
CA PHE A 713 11.26 15.48 -7.94
C PHE A 713 11.59 14.56 -9.12
N SER A 714 10.94 14.77 -10.30
CA SER A 714 11.27 14.07 -11.54
C SER A 714 12.74 14.17 -11.87
N LYS A 715 13.28 15.39 -11.85
CA LYS A 715 14.70 15.61 -12.12
C LYS A 715 15.60 14.87 -11.13
N SER A 716 15.28 14.95 -9.83
CA SER A 716 16.07 14.28 -8.79
C SER A 716 16.11 12.77 -9.00
N ILE A 717 14.98 12.15 -9.37
CA ILE A 717 14.91 10.72 -9.68
C ILE A 717 15.79 10.37 -10.89
N ILE A 718 15.66 11.11 -12.00
CA ILE A 718 16.45 10.85 -13.21
C ILE A 718 17.95 11.01 -12.97
N ASP A 719 18.35 12.09 -12.28
CA ASP A 719 19.76 12.34 -11.96
C ASP A 719 20.37 11.20 -11.11
N GLU A 720 19.59 10.61 -10.17
CA GLU A 720 20.07 9.51 -9.36
C GLU A 720 20.07 8.16 -10.09
N LEU A 721 19.07 7.91 -10.94
CA LEU A 721 18.98 6.69 -11.74
C LEU A 721 20.12 6.56 -12.73
N LEU A 722 20.57 7.67 -13.31
CA LEU A 722 21.61 7.68 -14.33
C LEU A 722 23.04 7.68 -13.76
N LYS A 723 23.20 7.68 -12.45
CA LYS A 723 24.53 7.52 -11.86
C LYS A 723 25.09 6.11 -12.12
N PRO A 724 26.36 6.00 -12.52
CA PRO A 724 26.99 4.72 -12.79
C PRO A 724 26.87 3.74 -11.60
N GLY A 725 26.40 2.52 -11.90
CA GLY A 725 26.27 1.46 -10.92
C GLY A 725 25.19 1.62 -9.85
N ALA A 726 24.35 2.67 -9.95
CA ALA A 726 23.22 2.85 -9.07
C ALA A 726 22.16 1.79 -9.35
N THR A 727 21.69 1.12 -8.32
CA THR A 727 20.45 0.33 -8.42
C THR A 727 19.24 1.26 -8.45
N ILE A 728 18.15 0.81 -9.06
CA ILE A 728 16.90 1.59 -9.13
C ILE A 728 16.44 1.98 -7.72
N GLY A 729 16.43 1.02 -6.79
CA GLY A 729 15.98 1.28 -5.43
C GLY A 729 16.84 2.28 -4.69
N GLU A 730 18.18 2.14 -4.73
CA GLU A 730 19.09 3.09 -4.06
C GLU A 730 19.02 4.49 -4.69
N ALA A 731 18.83 4.57 -6.00
CA ALA A 731 18.62 5.86 -6.67
C ALA A 731 17.35 6.55 -6.17
N ILE A 732 16.25 5.81 -6.05
CA ILE A 732 14.99 6.32 -5.52
C ILE A 732 15.15 6.78 -4.06
N VAL A 733 15.80 5.98 -3.21
CA VAL A 733 16.08 6.36 -1.81
C VAL A 733 16.86 7.69 -1.74
N ARG A 734 17.92 7.82 -2.56
CA ARG A 734 18.71 9.06 -2.58
C ARG A 734 17.92 10.26 -3.10
N ALA A 735 17.05 10.05 -4.06
CA ALA A 735 16.18 11.12 -4.58
C ALA A 735 15.10 11.52 -3.57
N LYS A 736 14.47 10.55 -2.92
CA LYS A 736 13.49 10.78 -1.84
C LYS A 736 14.11 11.56 -0.67
N LYS A 737 15.34 11.23 -0.27
CA LYS A 737 16.07 11.97 0.78
C LYS A 737 16.34 13.44 0.46
N LYS A 738 16.26 13.85 -0.80
CA LYS A 738 16.40 15.24 -1.20
C LYS A 738 15.07 16.00 -1.24
N SER A 739 13.95 15.29 -1.19
CA SER A 739 12.62 15.88 -1.19
C SER A 739 12.24 16.40 0.19
N ALA A 740 11.72 17.61 0.27
CA ALA A 740 11.09 18.15 1.47
C ALA A 740 9.57 17.86 1.50
N ASP A 741 9.03 17.29 0.44
CA ASP A 741 7.62 16.97 0.31
C ASP A 741 7.36 15.54 0.73
N ARG A 742 6.84 15.36 1.94
CA ARG A 742 6.51 14.05 2.49
C ARG A 742 5.46 13.32 1.64
N THR A 743 4.48 14.04 1.13
CA THR A 743 3.42 13.47 0.31
C THR A 743 3.98 12.76 -0.93
N LEU A 744 4.91 13.40 -1.65
CA LEU A 744 5.56 12.79 -2.81
C LEU A 744 6.42 11.58 -2.41
N VAL A 745 7.11 11.65 -1.28
CA VAL A 745 7.96 10.54 -0.82
C VAL A 745 7.13 9.32 -0.44
N GLU A 746 6.02 9.52 0.27
CA GLU A 746 5.14 8.41 0.70
C GLU A 746 4.34 7.82 -0.47
N MET A 747 3.84 8.67 -1.34
CA MET A 747 2.87 8.29 -2.36
C MET A 747 3.50 7.61 -3.59
N TYR A 748 4.74 8.00 -3.97
CA TYR A 748 5.41 7.39 -5.12
C TYR A 748 6.11 6.10 -4.72
N ASN A 749 5.67 4.99 -5.32
CA ASN A 749 6.15 3.65 -5.01
C ASN A 749 6.88 3.02 -6.20
N LEU A 750 7.84 2.14 -5.92
CA LEU A 750 8.55 1.35 -6.93
C LEU A 750 7.84 0.01 -7.13
N LEU A 751 7.30 -0.19 -8.30
CA LEU A 751 6.87 -1.51 -8.76
C LEU A 751 8.02 -2.12 -9.56
N GLY A 752 8.64 -3.18 -9.03
CA GLY A 752 9.81 -3.82 -9.62
C GLY A 752 10.85 -4.22 -8.59
N ASP A 753 11.90 -4.88 -9.03
CA ASP A 753 13.03 -5.31 -8.18
C ASP A 753 13.95 -4.12 -7.87
N PRO A 754 14.11 -3.71 -6.60
CA PRO A 754 14.92 -2.56 -6.22
C PRO A 754 16.43 -2.75 -6.45
N ALA A 755 16.90 -4.00 -6.61
CA ALA A 755 18.29 -4.33 -6.83
C ALA A 755 18.72 -4.30 -8.31
N VAL A 756 17.82 -3.99 -9.23
CA VAL A 756 18.13 -3.83 -10.66
C VAL A 756 18.96 -2.57 -10.88
N VAL A 757 19.98 -2.70 -11.71
CA VAL A 757 20.75 -1.58 -12.27
C VAL A 757 20.29 -1.32 -13.70
N LEU A 758 19.97 -0.07 -14.04
CA LEU A 758 19.56 0.26 -15.40
C LEU A 758 20.66 -0.03 -16.42
N GLU A 759 20.25 -0.55 -17.57
CA GLU A 759 21.11 -0.88 -18.71
C GLU A 759 21.58 0.38 -19.47
N ARG A 760 22.07 1.39 -18.72
CA ARG A 760 22.71 2.57 -19.33
C ARG A 760 24.06 2.18 -19.93
N PRO A 761 24.57 2.96 -20.93
CA PRO A 761 25.91 2.76 -21.42
C PRO A 761 26.96 2.85 -20.30
N ARG A 762 27.99 1.99 -20.38
CA ARG A 762 28.94 1.76 -19.28
C ARG A 762 30.07 2.72 -19.23
N ASP A 763 30.45 3.25 -20.39
CA ASP A 763 31.62 4.10 -20.56
C ASP A 763 31.25 5.45 -21.18
N ASP A 764 32.11 6.43 -21.02
CA ASP A 764 32.01 7.73 -21.65
C ASP A 764 32.87 7.77 -22.92
N ALA A 765 32.32 8.42 -23.94
CA ALA A 765 33.04 8.74 -25.16
C ALA A 765 33.34 10.25 -25.18
N ARG A 766 34.59 10.62 -25.30
CA ARG A 766 34.95 12.02 -25.45
C ARG A 766 34.67 12.46 -26.90
N VAL A 767 33.71 13.38 -27.05
CA VAL A 767 33.35 13.94 -28.34
C VAL A 767 33.72 15.42 -28.38
N VAL A 768 34.56 15.82 -29.29
CA VAL A 768 35.04 17.21 -29.40
C VAL A 768 34.82 17.75 -30.81
N ARG A 769 34.37 18.96 -30.88
CA ARG A 769 34.27 19.66 -32.18
C ARG A 769 35.65 19.76 -32.85
N ASP A 770 35.68 19.52 -34.18
CA ASP A 770 36.83 19.63 -35.05
C ASP A 770 36.47 20.34 -36.36
N GLY A 771 37.46 20.93 -36.99
CA GLY A 771 37.25 21.64 -38.22
C GLY A 771 36.68 23.06 -38.11
N ASP A 772 36.58 23.72 -39.24
CA ASP A 772 36.07 25.06 -39.42
C ASP A 772 34.66 25.07 -40.06
N ARG A 773 34.18 26.27 -40.49
CA ARG A 773 32.87 26.39 -41.14
C ARG A 773 32.79 25.69 -42.52
N TRP A 774 33.92 25.36 -43.13
CA TRP A 774 34.00 24.78 -44.47
C TRP A 774 34.11 23.25 -44.42
N ASP A 775 34.72 22.72 -43.36
CA ASP A 775 34.84 21.28 -43.13
C ASP A 775 34.52 20.98 -41.62
N PRO A 776 33.26 21.19 -41.19
CA PRO A 776 32.88 20.95 -39.81
C PRO A 776 32.83 19.45 -39.52
N GLY A 777 33.27 19.08 -38.34
CA GLY A 777 33.26 17.70 -37.90
C GLY A 777 33.41 17.56 -36.40
N VAL A 778 33.55 16.34 -35.95
CA VAL A 778 33.85 16.01 -34.58
C VAL A 778 34.90 14.92 -34.49
N ILE A 779 35.76 14.98 -33.47
CA ILE A 779 36.62 13.88 -33.08
C ILE A 779 35.93 13.10 -32.01
N VAL A 780 35.76 11.82 -32.21
CA VAL A 780 35.29 10.87 -31.22
C VAL A 780 36.49 10.11 -30.67
N ASP A 781 36.66 10.14 -29.34
CA ASP A 781 37.72 9.44 -28.63
C ASP A 781 37.08 8.56 -27.56
N LEU A 782 37.22 7.25 -27.70
CA LEU A 782 36.66 6.25 -26.82
C LEU A 782 37.61 5.92 -25.66
N GLU A 783 38.70 6.71 -25.51
CA GLU A 783 39.69 6.60 -24.40
C GLU A 783 40.29 5.20 -24.23
N ARG A 784 40.40 4.43 -25.32
CA ARG A 784 40.91 3.06 -25.35
C ARG A 784 41.96 2.83 -26.43
N SER A 785 42.88 1.96 -26.12
CA SER A 785 43.94 1.60 -27.06
C SER A 785 43.45 0.81 -28.31
N ARG A 786 42.27 0.13 -28.14
CA ARG A 786 41.65 -0.61 -29.26
C ARG A 786 40.13 -0.63 -29.07
N PHE A 787 39.42 -0.26 -30.09
CA PHE A 787 37.97 -0.42 -30.16
C PHE A 787 37.63 -1.13 -31.47
N SER A 788 36.65 -2.01 -31.43
CA SER A 788 36.06 -2.60 -32.64
C SER A 788 34.56 -2.73 -32.40
N GLY A 789 33.78 -2.06 -33.19
CA GLY A 789 32.33 -2.10 -33.01
C GLY A 789 31.53 -1.12 -33.83
N ASN A 790 30.27 -0.99 -33.44
CA ASN A 790 29.26 -0.19 -34.11
C ASN A 790 29.15 1.19 -33.43
N ILE A 791 29.09 2.22 -34.26
CA ILE A 791 28.88 3.60 -33.83
C ILE A 791 27.55 4.08 -34.40
N ALA A 792 26.69 4.64 -33.58
CA ALA A 792 25.49 5.38 -33.95
C ALA A 792 25.69 6.86 -33.62
N VAL A 793 25.46 7.74 -34.57
CA VAL A 793 25.62 9.17 -34.42
C VAL A 793 24.32 9.87 -34.75
N ASP A 794 23.77 10.65 -33.83
CA ASP A 794 22.62 11.49 -34.08
C ASP A 794 23.02 12.96 -34.12
N TRP A 795 22.51 13.65 -35.16
CA TRP A 795 22.72 15.06 -35.40
C TRP A 795 21.43 15.82 -35.03
N LEU A 796 21.56 16.84 -34.21
CA LEU A 796 20.42 17.51 -33.58
C LEU A 796 20.44 19.01 -33.93
N ASP A 797 19.24 19.59 -34.06
CA ASP A 797 19.05 21.04 -34.19
C ASP A 797 19.19 21.78 -32.86
N ALA A 798 19.04 23.10 -32.85
CA ALA A 798 19.10 23.93 -31.64
C ALA A 798 17.97 23.71 -30.64
N LYS A 799 16.93 22.97 -31.01
CA LYS A 799 15.83 22.60 -30.15
C LYS A 799 16.02 21.17 -29.62
N GLY A 800 17.11 20.49 -30.02
CA GLY A 800 17.37 19.10 -29.68
C GLY A 800 16.54 18.11 -30.51
N ASN A 801 15.92 18.54 -31.61
CA ASN A 801 15.24 17.63 -32.51
C ASN A 801 16.26 16.93 -33.44
N LYS A 802 16.03 15.65 -33.65
CA LYS A 802 16.89 14.83 -34.51
C LYS A 802 16.74 15.19 -35.99
N LEU A 803 17.81 15.63 -36.61
CA LEU A 803 17.87 15.92 -38.04
C LEU A 803 18.12 14.67 -38.88
N GLY A 804 18.86 13.72 -38.31
CA GLY A 804 19.19 12.46 -38.95
C GLY A 804 20.24 11.70 -38.15
N SER A 805 20.56 10.49 -38.62
CA SER A 805 21.51 9.59 -37.98
C SER A 805 22.47 9.01 -39.01
N ASN A 806 23.71 8.75 -38.57
CA ASN A 806 24.66 7.91 -39.27
C ASN A 806 25.01 6.69 -38.42
N ALA A 807 25.25 5.57 -39.08
CA ALA A 807 25.82 4.39 -38.48
C ALA A 807 27.09 4.03 -39.20
N LEU A 808 28.11 3.63 -38.44
CA LEU A 808 29.39 3.18 -39.03
C LEU A 808 29.98 2.06 -38.17
N VAL A 809 30.85 1.27 -38.77
CA VAL A 809 31.65 0.28 -38.08
C VAL A 809 33.09 0.74 -38.09
N THR A 810 33.77 0.72 -36.96
CA THR A 810 35.17 1.14 -36.87
C THR A 810 36.00 0.16 -36.04
N GLN A 811 37.28 0.10 -36.31
CA GLN A 811 38.28 -0.57 -35.48
C GLN A 811 39.21 0.45 -34.77
N GLU A 812 38.92 1.74 -34.94
CA GLU A 812 39.70 2.80 -34.36
C GLU A 812 39.05 3.35 -33.10
N ALA A 813 39.79 3.47 -32.04
CA ALA A 813 39.32 4.08 -30.80
C ALA A 813 39.19 5.61 -30.86
N ARG A 814 39.88 6.22 -31.81
CA ARG A 814 39.82 7.66 -32.07
C ARG A 814 39.72 7.93 -33.57
N PHE A 815 38.68 8.64 -33.96
CA PHE A 815 38.37 8.91 -35.33
C PHE A 815 37.65 10.24 -35.53
N ARG A 816 37.71 10.79 -36.76
CA ARG A 816 37.01 12.00 -37.16
C ARG A 816 35.71 11.64 -37.88
N LEU A 817 34.63 12.34 -37.54
CA LEU A 817 33.36 12.30 -38.24
C LEU A 817 33.07 13.68 -38.86
N PRO A 818 32.93 13.79 -40.17
CA PRO A 818 32.47 15.02 -40.82
C PRO A 818 30.98 15.21 -40.55
N VAL A 819 30.52 16.46 -40.48
CA VAL A 819 29.07 16.76 -40.42
C VAL A 819 28.46 16.37 -41.77
N PRO A 820 27.46 15.50 -41.82
CA PRO A 820 26.85 15.03 -43.06
C PRO A 820 26.07 16.16 -43.75
N SER A 821 25.86 16.02 -45.04
CA SER A 821 25.20 17.04 -45.85
C SER A 821 23.80 17.41 -45.38
N PHE A 822 23.02 16.44 -44.89
CA PHE A 822 21.67 16.66 -44.36
C PHE A 822 21.64 17.48 -43.04
N ALA A 823 22.76 17.51 -42.35
CA ALA A 823 22.91 18.21 -41.09
C ALA A 823 23.76 19.49 -41.19
N ASN A 824 24.41 19.70 -42.32
CA ASN A 824 25.32 20.83 -42.50
C ASN A 824 24.60 22.19 -42.45
N GLY A 825 25.08 23.06 -41.60
CA GLY A 825 24.49 24.40 -41.36
C GLY A 825 23.25 24.41 -40.44
N THR A 826 22.70 23.25 -40.09
CA THR A 826 21.50 23.15 -39.24
C THR A 826 21.78 22.42 -37.94
N ALA A 827 22.68 21.45 -37.92
CA ALA A 827 23.05 20.74 -36.72
C ALA A 827 23.81 21.66 -35.75
N THR A 828 23.35 21.69 -34.51
CA THR A 828 24.00 22.42 -33.41
C THR A 828 24.58 21.49 -32.37
N GLU A 829 24.17 20.22 -32.38
CA GLU A 829 24.63 19.22 -31.42
C GLU A 829 24.81 17.86 -32.10
N VAL A 830 25.70 17.06 -31.55
CA VAL A 830 25.89 15.65 -31.93
C VAL A 830 25.93 14.75 -30.72
N ARG A 831 25.33 13.57 -30.87
CA ARG A 831 25.35 12.50 -29.87
C ARG A 831 25.90 11.24 -30.47
N VAL A 832 26.81 10.60 -29.76
CA VAL A 832 27.50 9.39 -30.21
C VAL A 832 27.17 8.24 -29.22
N TYR A 833 26.84 7.10 -29.80
CA TYR A 833 26.77 5.83 -29.10
C TYR A 833 27.73 4.86 -29.78
N ALA A 834 28.57 4.24 -28.98
CA ALA A 834 29.52 3.24 -29.45
C ALA A 834 29.28 1.91 -28.74
N ALA A 835 29.17 0.82 -29.46
CA ALA A 835 28.97 -0.51 -28.93
C ALA A 835 30.00 -1.50 -29.47
N SER A 836 30.69 -2.22 -28.61
CA SER A 836 31.60 -3.31 -28.95
C SER A 836 30.96 -4.67 -28.60
N PRO A 837 30.35 -5.35 -29.57
CA PRO A 837 29.76 -6.67 -29.33
C PRO A 837 30.74 -7.69 -28.78
N ALA A 838 32.01 -7.63 -29.20
CA ALA A 838 33.02 -8.58 -28.72
C ALA A 838 33.37 -8.43 -27.23
N THR A 839 33.18 -7.25 -26.65
CA THR A 839 33.47 -6.99 -25.23
C THR A 839 32.21 -6.84 -24.39
N GLY A 840 31.04 -6.77 -25.00
CA GLY A 840 29.76 -6.49 -24.33
C GLY A 840 29.73 -5.10 -23.68
N ARG A 841 30.57 -4.14 -24.18
CA ARG A 841 30.66 -2.79 -23.59
C ARG A 841 30.20 -1.74 -24.58
N ASP A 842 29.72 -0.65 -24.07
CA ASP A 842 29.26 0.49 -24.84
C ASP A 842 29.65 1.81 -24.16
N ALA A 843 29.63 2.87 -24.93
CA ALA A 843 30.01 4.22 -24.51
C ALA A 843 29.07 5.26 -25.14
N ILE A 844 28.85 6.36 -24.45
CA ILE A 844 28.10 7.52 -24.95
C ILE A 844 28.91 8.79 -24.81
N GLY A 845 28.61 9.76 -25.67
CA GLY A 845 29.13 11.10 -25.56
C GLY A 845 28.45 12.08 -26.51
N GLY A 846 28.64 13.33 -26.24
CA GLY A 846 28.05 14.37 -27.08
C GLY A 846 28.83 15.67 -27.00
N THR A 847 28.60 16.56 -27.98
CA THR A 847 29.17 17.89 -27.96
C THR A 847 28.30 18.86 -28.75
N SER A 848 28.45 20.16 -28.41
CA SER A 848 27.89 21.23 -29.23
C SER A 848 28.78 21.53 -30.43
N LEU A 849 28.18 21.67 -31.61
CA LEU A 849 28.83 22.09 -32.84
C LEU A 849 28.90 23.61 -32.93
N VAL A 850 28.15 24.33 -32.14
CA VAL A 850 28.18 25.79 -32.08
C VAL A 850 29.50 26.23 -31.43
N PRO A 851 30.32 27.06 -32.10
CA PRO A 851 31.54 27.58 -31.48
C PRO A 851 31.17 28.32 -30.19
N PRO A 852 31.90 28.14 -29.10
CA PRO A 852 31.72 28.95 -27.92
C PRO A 852 31.85 30.44 -28.36
N LYS A 853 30.87 31.27 -27.91
CA LYS A 853 30.98 32.71 -28.16
C LYS A 853 32.34 33.17 -27.68
N PRO A 854 33.16 33.88 -28.50
CA PRO A 854 34.43 34.37 -28.04
C PRO A 854 34.18 35.24 -26.82
N LYS A 855 34.78 34.88 -25.70
CA LYS A 855 34.70 35.72 -24.48
C LYS A 855 35.22 37.09 -24.91
N SER A 856 34.42 38.17 -24.73
CA SER A 856 34.92 39.51 -24.94
C SER A 856 36.21 39.63 -24.15
N TRP A 857 37.20 40.33 -24.66
CA TRP A 857 38.48 40.53 -23.98
C TRP A 857 38.26 41.06 -22.54
N THR A 858 37.30 41.95 -22.37
CA THR A 858 36.82 42.40 -21.02
C THR A 858 36.26 41.27 -20.14
N ALA A 859 35.47 40.37 -20.69
CA ALA A 859 34.94 39.22 -19.93
C ALA A 859 36.03 38.22 -19.52
N ALA A 860 37.00 37.96 -20.40
CA ALA A 860 38.13 37.11 -20.10
C ALA A 860 39.06 37.71 -19.05
N LEU A 861 39.25 39.07 -19.07
CA LEU A 861 39.98 39.80 -18.05
C LEU A 861 39.24 39.79 -16.68
N MET A 862 37.93 39.97 -16.68
CA MET A 862 37.09 39.91 -15.46
C MET A 862 37.05 38.49 -14.84
N ASP A 863 36.97 37.44 -15.65
CA ASP A 863 37.04 36.07 -15.15
C ASP A 863 38.42 35.77 -14.52
N ARG A 864 39.51 36.23 -15.17
CA ARG A 864 40.85 36.08 -14.64
C ARG A 864 41.07 36.88 -13.37
N TRP A 865 40.46 38.09 -13.26
CA TRP A 865 40.51 38.92 -12.08
C TRP A 865 39.69 38.29 -10.94
N ARG A 866 38.53 37.72 -11.24
CA ARG A 866 37.66 37.01 -10.31
C ARG A 866 38.32 35.75 -9.74
N ASP A 867 39.06 34.99 -10.59
CA ASP A 867 39.82 33.82 -10.17
C ASP A 867 41.03 34.18 -9.28
N LEU A 868 41.69 35.34 -9.54
CA LEU A 868 42.80 35.86 -8.76
C LEU A 868 42.36 36.47 -7.41
N THR A 869 41.12 36.98 -7.33
CA THR A 869 40.58 37.63 -6.16
C THR A 869 39.61 36.76 -5.36
N ARG A 870 39.36 35.55 -5.77
CA ARG A 870 38.47 34.62 -5.09
C ARG A 870 39.11 34.21 -3.74
N PRO A 871 38.49 34.56 -2.60
CA PRO A 871 38.96 34.02 -1.34
C PRO A 871 38.86 32.47 -1.38
N PRO A 872 39.77 31.75 -0.73
CA PRO A 872 39.68 30.32 -0.67
C PRO A 872 38.30 29.93 -0.13
N TYR A 873 37.62 29.05 -0.85
CA TYR A 873 36.31 28.56 -0.50
C TYR A 873 36.35 27.94 0.89
N LYS A 874 35.69 28.55 1.85
CA LYS A 874 35.35 27.92 3.11
C LYS A 874 33.95 27.35 2.98
N PRO A 875 33.77 26.04 3.01
CA PRO A 875 32.44 25.49 3.03
C PRO A 875 31.71 26.05 4.26
N PRO A 876 30.46 26.48 4.11
CA PRO A 876 29.67 26.92 5.26
C PRO A 876 29.53 25.76 6.25
N PRO A 877 29.46 26.03 7.56
CA PRO A 877 29.18 24.98 8.52
C PRO A 877 27.84 24.33 8.13
N ARG A 878 27.84 23.01 8.13
CA ARG A 878 26.62 22.23 7.90
C ARG A 878 25.67 22.48 9.08
N THR A 879 24.71 23.37 8.90
CA THR A 879 23.53 23.47 9.73
C THR A 879 22.37 22.86 8.96
N ALA A 880 21.45 22.23 9.68
CA ALA A 880 20.28 21.58 9.09
C ALA A 880 19.45 22.51 8.18
N ASP A 881 19.55 23.82 8.40
CA ASP A 881 18.82 24.85 7.64
C ASP A 881 19.47 25.20 6.28
N THR A 882 20.65 24.72 5.97
CA THR A 882 21.31 24.94 4.67
C THR A 882 21.03 23.87 3.63
N ILE A 883 20.23 22.88 3.94
CA ILE A 883 19.80 21.85 2.99
C ILE A 883 18.59 22.28 2.17
N THR A 884 17.96 23.39 2.47
CA THR A 884 17.03 24.06 1.56
C THR A 884 17.80 24.76 0.46
N GLN A 885 18.68 24.06 -0.21
CA GLN A 885 19.17 24.53 -1.46
C GLN A 885 18.14 24.21 -2.52
N ARG A 886 17.53 25.23 -2.92
CA ARG A 886 17.07 25.57 -4.24
C ARG A 886 17.95 24.96 -5.34
N GLY A 887 17.89 23.66 -5.44
CA GLY A 887 18.17 22.99 -6.67
C GLY A 887 16.98 23.25 -7.53
N PHE A 888 17.12 23.81 -8.67
CA PHE A 888 16.04 24.25 -9.50
C PHE A 888 15.30 25.45 -8.86
N ASP A 889 15.36 26.58 -9.48
CA ASP A 889 14.34 27.62 -9.28
C ASP A 889 13.02 27.07 -9.80
N ASP A 890 12.50 26.14 -9.06
CA ASP A 890 11.15 25.70 -9.21
C ASP A 890 10.31 26.68 -8.44
N PRO A 891 9.50 27.48 -9.10
CA PRO A 891 8.29 27.90 -8.46
C PRO A 891 7.55 26.59 -8.26
N THR A 892 7.74 25.94 -7.11
CA THR A 892 6.86 24.84 -6.76
C THR A 892 5.46 25.27 -7.13
N PRO A 893 4.69 24.43 -7.82
CA PRO A 893 3.29 24.74 -8.11
C PRO A 893 2.54 25.18 -6.85
N GLU A 894 2.98 24.75 -5.68
CA GLU A 894 2.52 25.19 -4.37
C GLU A 894 2.73 26.68 -4.08
N ARG A 895 3.82 27.29 -4.55
CA ARG A 895 3.97 28.75 -4.37
C ARG A 895 3.10 29.56 -5.31
N SER A 896 2.81 29.06 -6.49
CA SER A 896 1.84 29.70 -7.39
C SER A 896 0.40 29.46 -6.93
N VAL A 897 0.11 28.34 -6.23
CA VAL A 897 -1.20 28.07 -5.63
C VAL A 897 -1.39 28.81 -4.32
N ALA A 898 -0.33 28.95 -3.50
CA ALA A 898 -0.40 29.72 -2.24
C ALA A 898 -0.45 31.24 -2.46
N GLY A 899 -0.05 31.74 -3.61
CA GLY A 899 -0.15 33.15 -3.99
C GLY A 899 -1.40 33.50 -4.79
N ALA A 900 -2.11 32.54 -5.32
CA ALA A 900 -3.41 32.76 -5.92
C ALA A 900 -4.44 32.84 -4.78
N LYS A 901 -4.84 34.04 -4.40
CA LYS A 901 -6.14 34.23 -3.77
C LYS A 901 -7.13 33.39 -4.62
N PRO A 902 -7.94 32.53 -4.00
CA PRO A 902 -8.96 31.85 -4.75
C PRO A 902 -9.78 32.94 -5.45
N ALA A 903 -9.80 32.90 -6.76
CA ALA A 903 -10.75 33.70 -7.51
C ALA A 903 -12.12 33.26 -6.99
N SER A 904 -12.78 34.16 -6.32
CA SER A 904 -14.17 34.05 -5.94
C SER A 904 -14.97 33.89 -7.25
N GLY A 905 -15.39 32.72 -7.54
CA GLY A 905 -16.23 32.52 -8.71
C GLY A 905 -16.09 31.10 -9.27
N SER A 906 -17.15 30.39 -9.03
CA SER A 906 -17.45 29.04 -9.42
C SER A 906 -16.66 27.97 -8.64
N ALA A 907 -17.23 27.55 -7.57
CA ALA A 907 -17.31 26.16 -7.25
C ALA A 907 -18.01 25.45 -8.44
N ALA A 908 -17.29 25.21 -9.51
CA ALA A 908 -17.49 24.00 -10.23
C ALA A 908 -17.13 22.95 -9.18
N ALA A 909 -18.14 22.35 -8.61
CA ALA A 909 -18.01 21.11 -7.94
C ALA A 909 -17.14 20.25 -8.83
N ALA A 910 -15.90 20.08 -8.47
CA ALA A 910 -15.24 18.86 -8.80
C ALA A 910 -16.09 17.82 -8.07
N ASN A 911 -17.14 17.39 -8.72
CA ASN A 911 -17.71 16.11 -8.41
C ASN A 911 -16.54 15.16 -8.54
N GLY A 912 -15.90 14.94 -7.41
CA GLY A 912 -15.17 13.73 -7.23
C GLY A 912 -16.16 12.61 -7.43
N SER A 913 -16.20 12.13 -8.59
CA SER A 913 -16.43 10.74 -8.78
C SER A 913 -15.08 10.13 -8.49
N ASN A 914 -15.00 9.53 -7.31
CA ASN A 914 -14.06 8.49 -6.86
C ASN A 914 -12.60 8.63 -7.25
#